data_2e6e2242ddadc1aea889aa67ad299921
#
_entry.id   2e6e2242ddadc1aea889aa67ad299921
#
_cell.length_a   1.000
_cell.length_b   1.000
_cell.length_c   1.000
_cell.angle_alpha   90.00
_cell.angle_beta   90.00
_cell.angle_gamma   90.00
#
_symmetry.space_group_name_H-M   'P 1'
#
loop_
_entity.id
_entity.type
_entity.pdbx_description
1 polymer ?
#
loop_
_entity_poly.entity_id
_entity_poly.type
_entity_poly.pdbx_seq_one_letter_code
_entity_poly.pdbx_strand_id
1 'polypeptide(L)'
;RFPPEPNGYLHIGHAKSICLNFGLARDYGGACHLRFDDTNPEKEEQEYVDAIVEMVKWLGWSWESAQSGQRQSHLYYASSYFDFMYRAAEYLITQGHAYVDEQTPEQMKANRGDFDTPGVNSPYRGLPPEHHLARFRQMRDGQHADGAMVLRAKIDMASPNINLRDPALYRIKHATHHHTGDRWCIYPMYTFAHPIEDALENITHSICTLEFEDQRPFYDWTLERIVPLLRSPQFERAKALVEQIRAQEPQAREAFAQACLLRSDKLFASEPEAQMRALFQRWQQEPGAVSQDLESFFKLLTEQVEQFTPLLAHALDAHEANVFKLPHQHEFGRLNLSYVVTSKRKLKQLVDEAIVDGWDDPRMPTLAGLRRRGYTPASIRKMADDSGASKTSAWLDYEVLDIALRDDLEGQAARAMAVLEPLKLVITNWAEVFGQAEHREACQAPAHPQRPELGQRAMRLGPEVWIEREDFELEPPKGYFRLFPPRADGAGGTTPGNRVRLKYGYVVECSGFETNEAGQVVRVMAQLIPNTKSGTPGADSVKVKGVVTWVACDEALPAQLRLFDRLFTEEQPDAGGRDPKAVLNPHSRRVVQGYVEPSLASAAPDQRFQFERHGYFVTDRIDHAPGQAVFNRVTGLKDTRGK
;
A
#
# COMPACT_ATOMS: atom_id res chain seq x y z
N ARG A 1 -3.18 -11.18 -9.20
CA ARG A 1 -3.56 -11.32 -7.78
C ARG A 1 -2.48 -10.76 -6.87
N PHE A 2 -2.87 -10.26 -5.73
CA PHE A 2 -1.98 -9.88 -4.62
C PHE A 2 -2.15 -10.91 -3.49
N PRO A 3 -1.13 -11.77 -3.20
CA PRO A 3 -1.23 -12.87 -2.25
C PRO A 3 -0.38 -12.61 -1.00
N PRO A 4 -0.79 -11.73 -0.06
CA PRO A 4 -0.02 -11.50 1.15
C PRO A 4 -0.14 -12.66 2.14
N GLU A 5 0.96 -13.03 2.79
CA GLU A 5 0.95 -13.85 4.01
C GLU A 5 0.45 -12.97 5.18
N PRO A 6 -0.61 -13.38 5.92
CA PRO A 6 -1.18 -12.56 7.00
C PRO A 6 -0.37 -12.68 8.31
N ASN A 7 0.92 -12.32 8.24
CA ASN A 7 1.92 -12.44 9.31
C ASN A 7 2.55 -11.08 9.69
N GLY A 8 1.89 -9.97 9.38
CA GLY A 8 2.35 -8.63 9.71
C GLY A 8 1.73 -7.55 8.83
N TYR A 9 1.96 -6.31 9.22
CA TYR A 9 1.44 -5.15 8.53
C TYR A 9 2.13 -4.93 7.17
N LEU A 10 1.36 -4.40 6.19
CA LEU A 10 1.89 -4.02 4.89
C LEU A 10 2.82 -2.80 5.01
N HIS A 11 3.89 -2.79 4.22
CA HIS A 11 4.82 -1.67 4.12
C HIS A 11 4.89 -1.14 2.68
N ILE A 12 5.62 -0.06 2.48
CA ILE A 12 5.75 0.64 1.19
C ILE A 12 6.17 -0.28 0.03
N GLY A 13 6.97 -1.30 0.28
CA GLY A 13 7.35 -2.30 -0.74
C GLY A 13 6.14 -3.09 -1.26
N HIS A 14 5.16 -3.41 -0.40
CA HIS A 14 3.92 -4.06 -0.83
C HIS A 14 3.02 -3.13 -1.66
N ALA A 15 3.08 -1.81 -1.43
CA ALA A 15 2.30 -0.85 -2.20
C ALA A 15 2.59 -0.95 -3.71
N LYS A 16 3.87 -1.13 -4.10
CA LYS A 16 4.23 -1.36 -5.51
C LYS A 16 3.55 -2.61 -6.07
N SER A 17 3.61 -3.73 -5.34
CA SER A 17 2.96 -4.98 -5.77
C SER A 17 1.45 -4.83 -5.89
N ILE A 18 0.80 -4.17 -4.91
CA ILE A 18 -0.63 -3.89 -4.94
C ILE A 18 -0.99 -3.03 -6.16
N CYS A 19 -0.33 -1.88 -6.32
CA CYS A 19 -0.62 -0.95 -7.40
C CYS A 19 -0.38 -1.57 -8.78
N LEU A 20 0.68 -2.36 -8.94
CA LEU A 20 0.97 -3.05 -10.20
C LEU A 20 -0.10 -4.09 -10.54
N ASN A 21 -0.45 -4.98 -9.60
CA ASN A 21 -1.43 -6.04 -9.83
C ASN A 21 -2.84 -5.48 -10.08
N PHE A 22 -3.32 -4.61 -9.18
CA PHE A 22 -4.65 -4.01 -9.32
C PHE A 22 -4.71 -3.01 -10.48
N GLY A 23 -3.64 -2.25 -10.70
CA GLY A 23 -3.54 -1.29 -11.80
C GLY A 23 -3.62 -1.97 -13.17
N LEU A 24 -2.82 -3.02 -13.40
CA LEU A 24 -2.89 -3.79 -14.64
C LEU A 24 -4.28 -4.41 -14.86
N ALA A 25 -4.87 -5.00 -13.82
CA ALA A 25 -6.22 -5.56 -13.94
C ALA A 25 -7.23 -4.49 -14.36
N ARG A 26 -7.21 -3.31 -13.71
CA ARG A 26 -8.07 -2.18 -14.08
C ARG A 26 -7.83 -1.72 -15.53
N ASP A 27 -6.59 -1.52 -15.92
CA ASP A 27 -6.22 -0.91 -17.20
C ASP A 27 -6.54 -1.83 -18.38
N TYR A 28 -6.57 -3.15 -18.16
CA TYR A 28 -6.94 -4.15 -19.16
C TYR A 28 -8.35 -4.74 -18.97
N GLY A 29 -9.17 -4.17 -18.07
CA GLY A 29 -10.55 -4.61 -17.85
C GLY A 29 -10.68 -5.99 -17.20
N GLY A 30 -9.63 -6.44 -16.51
CA GLY A 30 -9.61 -7.70 -15.77
C GLY A 30 -10.00 -7.55 -14.30
N ALA A 31 -9.93 -8.65 -13.55
CA ALA A 31 -10.09 -8.69 -12.10
C ALA A 31 -8.74 -8.95 -11.41
N CYS A 32 -8.52 -8.35 -10.24
CA CYS A 32 -7.39 -8.67 -9.39
C CYS A 32 -7.87 -9.31 -8.10
N HIS A 33 -7.35 -10.49 -7.78
CA HIS A 33 -7.72 -11.22 -6.57
C HIS A 33 -6.88 -10.76 -5.37
N LEU A 34 -7.51 -10.62 -4.21
CA LEU A 34 -6.83 -10.58 -2.92
C LEU A 34 -6.89 -12.00 -2.33
N ARG A 35 -5.76 -12.67 -2.24
CA ARG A 35 -5.67 -14.02 -1.69
C ARG A 35 -4.72 -14.06 -0.51
N PHE A 36 -5.20 -14.46 0.63
CA PHE A 36 -4.35 -14.69 1.79
C PHE A 36 -3.60 -16.02 1.64
N ASP A 37 -2.27 -15.94 1.65
CA ASP A 37 -1.40 -17.11 1.75
C ASP A 37 -1.32 -17.53 3.21
N ASP A 38 -2.31 -18.30 3.64
CA ASP A 38 -2.44 -18.84 4.98
C ASP A 38 -2.01 -20.32 5.05
N THR A 39 -0.84 -20.63 4.45
CA THR A 39 -0.24 -21.98 4.47
C THR A 39 0.59 -22.27 5.74
N ASN A 40 0.79 -21.28 6.61
CA ASN A 40 1.62 -21.39 7.81
C ASN A 40 0.85 -21.10 9.10
N PRO A 41 0.32 -22.13 9.81
CA PRO A 41 -0.58 -21.96 10.94
C PRO A 41 0.02 -21.24 12.16
N GLU A 42 1.35 -21.11 12.26
CA GLU A 42 2.00 -20.54 13.45
C GLU A 42 2.14 -19.01 13.43
N LYS A 43 1.93 -18.38 12.28
CA LYS A 43 2.28 -16.95 12.09
C LYS A 43 1.12 -16.08 11.68
N GLU A 44 -0.03 -16.68 11.44
CA GLU A 44 -1.16 -16.04 10.80
C GLU A 44 -2.18 -15.63 11.85
N GLU A 45 -2.53 -14.33 11.84
CA GLU A 45 -3.44 -13.75 12.80
C GLU A 45 -4.52 -12.93 12.10
N GLN A 46 -5.75 -12.98 12.60
CA GLN A 46 -6.90 -12.25 12.05
C GLN A 46 -6.66 -10.74 12.01
N GLU A 47 -5.94 -10.20 12.99
CA GLU A 47 -5.55 -8.78 13.02
C GLU A 47 -4.83 -8.36 11.73
N TYR A 48 -3.91 -9.20 11.24
CA TYR A 48 -3.17 -8.89 10.01
C TYR A 48 -4.03 -9.01 8.76
N VAL A 49 -4.99 -9.95 8.73
CA VAL A 49 -5.98 -10.05 7.64
C VAL A 49 -6.78 -8.75 7.56
N ASP A 50 -7.32 -8.28 8.68
CA ASP A 50 -8.13 -7.07 8.75
C ASP A 50 -7.31 -5.82 8.36
N ALA A 51 -6.09 -5.70 8.85
CA ALA A 51 -5.19 -4.61 8.50
C ALA A 51 -4.82 -4.59 7.01
N ILE A 52 -4.58 -5.74 6.40
CA ILE A 52 -4.28 -5.88 4.97
C ILE A 52 -5.48 -5.43 4.13
N VAL A 53 -6.67 -5.93 4.45
CA VAL A 53 -7.94 -5.56 3.81
C VAL A 53 -8.16 -4.04 3.88
N GLU A 54 -7.96 -3.45 5.06
CA GLU A 54 -8.10 -2.00 5.25
C GLU A 54 -7.12 -1.21 4.38
N MET A 55 -5.86 -1.63 4.32
CA MET A 55 -4.83 -0.91 3.57
C MET A 55 -5.01 -1.02 2.05
N VAL A 56 -5.44 -2.16 1.52
CA VAL A 56 -5.77 -2.29 0.09
C VAL A 56 -6.93 -1.37 -0.29
N LYS A 57 -7.99 -1.32 0.54
CA LYS A 57 -9.12 -0.39 0.35
C LYS A 57 -8.68 1.07 0.48
N TRP A 58 -7.86 1.39 1.47
CA TRP A 58 -7.34 2.73 1.66
C TRP A 58 -6.53 3.21 0.46
N LEU A 59 -5.74 2.34 -0.17
CA LEU A 59 -5.04 2.66 -1.42
C LEU A 59 -5.99 2.88 -2.61
N GLY A 60 -7.31 2.67 -2.44
CA GLY A 60 -8.32 2.89 -3.47
C GLY A 60 -8.54 1.69 -4.40
N TRP A 61 -8.12 0.50 -3.99
CA TRP A 61 -8.28 -0.72 -4.75
C TRP A 61 -9.42 -1.58 -4.22
N SER A 62 -10.02 -2.37 -5.12
CA SER A 62 -11.08 -3.32 -4.80
C SER A 62 -10.83 -4.62 -5.55
N TRP A 63 -11.09 -5.73 -4.87
CA TRP A 63 -11.10 -7.08 -5.44
C TRP A 63 -12.51 -7.53 -5.85
N GLU A 64 -13.44 -6.61 -5.92
CA GLU A 64 -14.77 -6.87 -6.43
C GLU A 64 -14.82 -6.57 -7.94
N SER A 65 -15.45 -7.46 -8.70
CA SER A 65 -15.75 -7.22 -10.11
C SER A 65 -17.26 -7.24 -10.34
N ALA A 66 -17.71 -6.52 -11.38
CA ALA A 66 -19.09 -6.56 -11.84
C ALA A 66 -19.10 -7.27 -13.20
N GLN A 67 -19.49 -8.54 -13.20
CA GLN A 67 -19.77 -9.27 -14.45
C GLN A 67 -21.28 -9.52 -14.53
N SER A 68 -21.86 -9.25 -15.68
CA SER A 68 -23.28 -9.51 -15.98
C SER A 68 -24.26 -8.90 -14.97
N GLY A 69 -23.91 -7.75 -14.37
CA GLY A 69 -24.76 -7.07 -13.37
C GLY A 69 -24.73 -7.64 -11.95
N GLN A 70 -23.94 -8.69 -11.71
CA GLN A 70 -23.71 -9.25 -10.38
C GLN A 70 -22.32 -8.84 -9.87
N ARG A 71 -22.24 -8.44 -8.58
CA ARG A 71 -20.98 -8.23 -7.89
C ARG A 71 -20.40 -9.57 -7.46
N GLN A 72 -19.16 -9.83 -7.86
CA GLN A 72 -18.39 -10.98 -7.42
C GLN A 72 -17.20 -10.51 -6.58
N SER A 73 -17.03 -11.07 -5.40
CA SER A 73 -15.86 -10.84 -4.56
C SER A 73 -14.76 -11.83 -4.92
N HIS A 74 -13.54 -11.32 -5.12
CA HIS A 74 -12.34 -12.13 -5.39
C HIS A 74 -11.39 -12.11 -4.17
N LEU A 75 -11.97 -12.33 -2.99
CA LEU A 75 -11.25 -12.54 -1.73
C LEU A 75 -11.14 -14.04 -1.47
N TYR A 76 -9.92 -14.56 -1.40
CA TYR A 76 -9.64 -15.98 -1.27
C TYR A 76 -8.65 -16.27 -0.15
N TYR A 77 -8.59 -17.53 0.26
CA TYR A 77 -7.64 -18.07 1.24
C TYR A 77 -7.01 -19.35 0.67
N ALA A 78 -5.69 -19.50 0.80
CA ALA A 78 -4.98 -20.71 0.41
C ALA A 78 -5.56 -21.95 1.08
N SER A 79 -5.92 -21.82 2.38
CA SER A 79 -6.53 -22.90 3.17
C SER A 79 -7.86 -23.41 2.62
N SER A 80 -8.58 -22.63 1.82
CA SER A 80 -9.80 -23.09 1.14
C SER A 80 -9.55 -24.19 0.12
N TYR A 81 -8.30 -24.34 -0.33
CA TYR A 81 -7.88 -25.32 -1.34
C TYR A 81 -7.10 -26.50 -0.77
N PHE A 82 -6.95 -26.62 0.55
CA PHE A 82 -6.15 -27.69 1.18
C PHE A 82 -6.62 -29.09 0.81
N ASP A 83 -7.92 -29.32 0.68
CA ASP A 83 -8.46 -30.61 0.21
C ASP A 83 -8.03 -30.95 -1.23
N PHE A 84 -7.98 -29.96 -2.12
CA PHE A 84 -7.51 -30.17 -3.48
C PHE A 84 -6.00 -30.40 -3.50
N MET A 85 -5.23 -29.61 -2.75
CA MET A 85 -3.77 -29.75 -2.65
C MET A 85 -3.38 -31.13 -2.08
N TYR A 86 -4.14 -31.62 -1.10
CA TYR A 86 -3.93 -32.97 -0.55
C TYR A 86 -4.14 -34.04 -1.62
N ARG A 87 -5.24 -33.99 -2.38
CA ARG A 87 -5.50 -34.90 -3.50
C ARG A 87 -4.45 -34.79 -4.60
N ALA A 88 -3.99 -33.58 -4.89
CA ALA A 88 -2.90 -33.35 -5.86
C ALA A 88 -1.60 -34.00 -5.38
N ALA A 89 -1.28 -33.93 -4.09
CA ALA A 89 -0.11 -34.58 -3.51
C ALA A 89 -0.22 -36.12 -3.59
N GLU A 90 -1.38 -36.72 -3.24
CA GLU A 90 -1.62 -38.16 -3.41
C GLU A 90 -1.48 -38.59 -4.89
N TYR A 91 -2.01 -37.78 -5.82
CA TYR A 91 -1.86 -38.03 -7.24
C TYR A 91 -0.39 -38.01 -7.69
N LEU A 92 0.39 -37.01 -7.29
CA LEU A 92 1.82 -36.94 -7.59
C LEU A 92 2.59 -38.17 -7.05
N ILE A 93 2.25 -38.66 -5.86
CA ILE A 93 2.81 -39.87 -5.28
C ILE A 93 2.49 -41.08 -6.15
N THR A 94 1.22 -41.27 -6.51
CA THR A 94 0.77 -42.42 -7.32
C THR A 94 1.35 -42.43 -8.73
N GLN A 95 1.65 -41.26 -9.27
CA GLN A 95 2.35 -41.10 -10.56
C GLN A 95 3.88 -41.21 -10.45
N GLY A 96 4.42 -41.42 -9.26
CA GLY A 96 5.86 -41.51 -9.03
C GLY A 96 6.60 -40.16 -9.11
N HIS A 97 5.88 -39.05 -9.00
CA HIS A 97 6.41 -37.68 -9.05
C HIS A 97 6.66 -37.07 -7.68
N ALA A 98 6.30 -37.76 -6.58
CA ALA A 98 6.57 -37.33 -5.21
C ALA A 98 6.89 -38.53 -4.32
N TYR A 99 7.61 -38.29 -3.24
CA TYR A 99 7.98 -39.30 -2.26
C TYR A 99 8.08 -38.70 -0.85
N VAL A 100 7.79 -39.52 0.17
CA VAL A 100 8.00 -39.15 1.55
C VAL A 100 9.47 -39.39 1.89
N ASP A 101 10.11 -38.38 2.46
CA ASP A 101 11.50 -38.40 2.91
C ASP A 101 11.53 -38.32 4.44
N GLU A 102 12.14 -39.33 5.06
CA GLU A 102 12.27 -39.47 6.52
C GLU A 102 13.66 -39.06 7.03
N GLN A 103 14.46 -38.38 6.20
CA GLN A 103 15.70 -37.78 6.62
C GLN A 103 15.47 -36.63 7.61
N THR A 104 16.42 -36.41 8.53
CA THR A 104 16.38 -35.22 9.38
C THR A 104 16.61 -33.94 8.56
N PRO A 105 16.20 -32.76 9.06
CA PRO A 105 16.48 -31.48 8.40
C PRO A 105 17.98 -31.28 8.09
N GLU A 106 18.86 -31.71 8.99
CA GLU A 106 20.32 -31.63 8.82
C GLU A 106 20.81 -32.55 7.69
N GLN A 107 20.30 -33.78 7.62
CA GLN A 107 20.61 -34.71 6.53
C GLN A 107 20.13 -34.20 5.19
N MET A 108 18.88 -33.69 5.13
CA MET A 108 18.34 -33.09 3.91
C MET A 108 19.17 -31.90 3.46
N LYS A 109 19.57 -31.03 4.40
CA LYS A 109 20.42 -29.87 4.10
C LYS A 109 21.80 -30.30 3.57
N ALA A 110 22.43 -31.29 4.19
CA ALA A 110 23.72 -31.82 3.73
C ALA A 110 23.60 -32.45 2.33
N ASN A 111 22.55 -33.23 2.10
CA ASN A 111 22.34 -33.94 0.84
C ASN A 111 21.85 -33.04 -0.31
N ARG A 112 21.34 -31.83 -0.01
CA ARG A 112 20.89 -30.87 -1.06
C ARG A 112 22.07 -30.34 -1.88
N GLY A 113 23.29 -30.31 -1.31
CA GLY A 113 24.43 -29.64 -1.92
C GLY A 113 24.32 -28.12 -1.92
N ASP A 114 25.19 -27.49 -2.69
CA ASP A 114 25.26 -26.04 -2.85
C ASP A 114 25.35 -25.65 -4.36
N PHE A 115 25.75 -24.42 -4.68
CA PHE A 115 25.87 -23.97 -6.07
C PHE A 115 26.98 -24.69 -6.85
N ASP A 116 28.02 -25.12 -6.16
CA ASP A 116 29.20 -25.78 -6.74
C ASP A 116 29.11 -27.33 -6.68
N THR A 117 28.28 -27.83 -5.76
CA THR A 117 28.19 -29.27 -5.47
C THR A 117 26.77 -29.78 -5.74
N PRO A 118 26.58 -30.75 -6.65
CA PRO A 118 25.30 -31.42 -6.85
C PRO A 118 24.74 -32.03 -5.57
N GLY A 119 23.41 -32.11 -5.49
CA GLY A 119 22.76 -32.84 -4.41
C GLY A 119 22.89 -34.36 -4.56
N VAL A 120 22.62 -35.08 -3.47
CA VAL A 120 22.60 -36.53 -3.40
C VAL A 120 21.16 -37.02 -3.20
N ASN A 121 20.78 -38.08 -3.92
CA ASN A 121 19.44 -38.68 -3.79
C ASN A 121 19.23 -39.20 -2.35
N SER A 122 18.01 -38.92 -1.83
CA SER A 122 17.55 -39.51 -0.59
C SER A 122 17.47 -41.04 -0.69
N PRO A 123 17.82 -41.80 0.34
CA PRO A 123 17.64 -43.27 0.39
C PRO A 123 16.17 -43.68 0.23
N TYR A 124 15.21 -42.81 0.56
CA TYR A 124 13.78 -43.07 0.44
C TYR A 124 13.25 -42.84 -0.99
N ARG A 125 13.96 -42.07 -1.83
CA ARG A 125 13.53 -41.66 -3.18
C ARG A 125 13.18 -42.81 -4.14
N GLY A 126 13.79 -43.98 -3.93
CA GLY A 126 13.64 -45.17 -4.77
C GLY A 126 12.55 -46.15 -4.32
N LEU A 127 11.90 -45.89 -3.20
CA LEU A 127 10.84 -46.76 -2.68
C LEU A 127 9.57 -46.69 -3.57
N PRO A 128 8.71 -47.71 -3.55
CA PRO A 128 7.53 -47.73 -4.44
C PRO A 128 6.44 -46.71 -4.02
N PRO A 129 5.62 -46.25 -4.98
CA PRO A 129 4.56 -45.25 -4.69
C PRO A 129 3.60 -45.65 -3.57
N GLU A 130 3.26 -46.92 -3.45
CA GLU A 130 2.35 -47.43 -2.41
C GLU A 130 2.93 -47.20 -1.00
N HIS A 131 4.23 -47.36 -0.83
CA HIS A 131 4.93 -47.07 0.43
C HIS A 131 4.76 -45.58 0.78
N HIS A 132 5.06 -44.70 -0.16
CA HIS A 132 4.97 -43.27 0.05
C HIS A 132 3.54 -42.79 0.32
N LEU A 133 2.57 -43.36 -0.38
CA LEU A 133 1.17 -43.05 -0.17
C LEU A 133 0.72 -43.43 1.24
N ALA A 134 1.12 -44.62 1.72
CA ALA A 134 0.82 -45.06 3.08
C ALA A 134 1.46 -44.14 4.12
N ARG A 135 2.74 -43.74 3.92
CA ARG A 135 3.44 -42.80 4.82
C ARG A 135 2.82 -41.42 4.82
N PHE A 136 2.44 -40.87 3.66
CA PHE A 136 1.79 -39.56 3.53
C PHE A 136 0.44 -39.54 4.25
N ARG A 137 -0.35 -40.61 4.17
CA ARG A 137 -1.60 -40.75 4.91
C ARG A 137 -1.37 -40.80 6.42
N GLN A 138 -0.32 -41.50 6.89
CA GLN A 138 0.08 -41.49 8.29
C GLN A 138 0.47 -40.09 8.78
N MET A 139 1.14 -39.29 7.94
CA MET A 139 1.40 -37.87 8.24
C MET A 139 0.10 -37.12 8.43
N ARG A 140 -0.88 -37.31 7.52
CA ARG A 140 -2.20 -36.67 7.56
C ARG A 140 -3.00 -37.06 8.80
N ASP A 141 -2.88 -38.29 9.24
CA ASP A 141 -3.60 -38.85 10.39
C ASP A 141 -2.92 -38.52 11.75
N GLY A 142 -1.88 -37.68 11.74
CA GLY A 142 -1.20 -37.21 12.94
C GLY A 142 -0.37 -38.26 13.67
N GLN A 143 0.05 -39.32 12.97
CA GLN A 143 0.80 -40.43 13.59
C GLN A 143 2.28 -40.11 13.81
N HIS A 144 2.76 -38.95 13.35
CA HIS A 144 4.16 -38.55 13.39
C HIS A 144 4.35 -37.14 13.93
N ALA A 145 5.44 -36.92 14.67
CA ALA A 145 5.77 -35.62 15.23
C ALA A 145 6.24 -34.61 14.15
N ASP A 146 6.20 -33.34 14.50
CA ASP A 146 6.76 -32.25 13.68
C ASP A 146 8.22 -32.55 13.30
N GLY A 147 8.55 -32.39 12.02
CA GLY A 147 9.90 -32.61 11.51
C GLY A 147 10.30 -34.08 11.30
N ALA A 148 9.43 -35.05 11.62
CA ALA A 148 9.76 -36.48 11.45
C ALA A 148 9.95 -36.87 9.98
N MET A 149 9.19 -36.27 9.09
CA MET A 149 9.26 -36.48 7.64
C MET A 149 8.60 -35.35 6.85
N VAL A 150 8.90 -35.27 5.57
CA VAL A 150 8.31 -34.32 4.61
C VAL A 150 7.94 -35.04 3.32
N LEU A 151 6.93 -34.55 2.60
CA LEU A 151 6.69 -34.95 1.23
C LEU A 151 7.54 -34.08 0.31
N ARG A 152 8.27 -34.70 -0.61
CA ARG A 152 9.14 -34.02 -1.59
C ARG A 152 8.72 -34.34 -3.02
N ALA A 153 8.85 -33.34 -3.90
CA ALA A 153 8.78 -33.58 -5.34
C ALA A 153 9.98 -34.45 -5.78
N LYS A 154 9.79 -35.31 -6.78
CA LYS A 154 10.83 -36.15 -7.36
C LYS A 154 11.23 -35.56 -8.72
N ILE A 155 12.24 -34.69 -8.70
CA ILE A 155 12.70 -33.95 -9.90
C ILE A 155 14.13 -34.33 -10.25
N ASP A 156 15.13 -33.57 -9.77
CA ASP A 156 16.53 -33.80 -10.08
C ASP A 156 17.44 -33.20 -8.98
N MET A 157 18.08 -34.08 -8.21
CA MET A 157 19.01 -33.67 -7.16
C MET A 157 20.32 -33.08 -7.70
N ALA A 158 20.63 -33.27 -8.99
CA ALA A 158 21.81 -32.70 -9.64
C ALA A 158 21.50 -31.36 -10.37
N SER A 159 20.26 -30.87 -10.32
CA SER A 159 19.88 -29.63 -10.98
C SER A 159 20.76 -28.44 -10.56
N PRO A 160 21.22 -27.59 -11.50
CA PRO A 160 21.89 -26.35 -11.17
C PRO A 160 20.97 -25.38 -10.43
N ASN A 161 19.65 -25.45 -10.65
CA ASN A 161 18.66 -24.72 -9.87
C ASN A 161 18.31 -25.50 -8.61
N ILE A 162 18.76 -24.97 -7.46
CA ILE A 162 18.55 -25.60 -6.15
C ILE A 162 17.06 -25.80 -5.83
N ASN A 163 16.17 -24.94 -6.37
CA ASN A 163 14.73 -25.07 -6.16
C ASN A 163 14.11 -26.28 -6.88
N LEU A 164 14.85 -26.95 -7.79
CA LEU A 164 14.46 -28.19 -8.45
C LEU A 164 15.10 -29.43 -7.84
N ARG A 165 15.92 -29.29 -6.78
CA ARG A 165 16.53 -30.42 -6.08
C ARG A 165 15.56 -31.03 -5.08
N ASP A 166 14.56 -31.73 -5.61
CA ASP A 166 13.48 -32.38 -4.87
C ASP A 166 12.90 -31.50 -3.74
N PRO A 167 12.26 -30.37 -4.07
CA PRO A 167 11.72 -29.45 -3.07
C PRO A 167 10.61 -30.07 -2.24
N ALA A 168 10.44 -29.60 -1.00
CA ALA A 168 9.38 -30.05 -0.11
C ALA A 168 8.02 -29.55 -0.63
N LEU A 169 7.01 -30.43 -0.60
CA LEU A 169 5.61 -30.17 -0.94
C LEU A 169 4.74 -30.00 0.31
N TYR A 170 4.93 -30.87 1.32
CA TYR A 170 4.20 -30.87 2.59
C TYR A 170 5.15 -31.09 3.77
N ARG A 171 4.77 -30.49 4.89
CA ARG A 171 5.41 -30.67 6.20
C ARG A 171 4.39 -31.05 7.26
N ILE A 172 4.82 -31.75 8.30
CA ILE A 172 4.04 -32.00 9.51
C ILE A 172 4.13 -30.77 10.41
N LYS A 173 2.98 -30.27 10.88
CA LYS A 173 2.89 -29.18 11.84
C LYS A 173 1.62 -29.31 12.69
N HIS A 174 1.79 -29.62 13.97
CA HIS A 174 0.70 -29.67 14.93
C HIS A 174 0.44 -28.28 15.50
N ALA A 175 -0.43 -27.52 14.85
CA ALA A 175 -0.83 -26.18 15.27
C ALA A 175 -2.26 -25.90 14.81
N THR A 176 -3.03 -25.19 15.63
CA THR A 176 -4.36 -24.73 15.26
C THR A 176 -4.26 -23.64 14.19
N HIS A 177 -4.95 -23.84 13.08
CA HIS A 177 -4.97 -22.89 11.97
C HIS A 177 -6.12 -21.88 12.13
N HIS A 178 -5.87 -20.59 11.89
CA HIS A 178 -6.85 -19.51 12.11
C HIS A 178 -8.17 -19.69 11.31
N HIS A 179 -8.12 -20.35 10.16
CA HIS A 179 -9.27 -20.53 9.27
C HIS A 179 -9.83 -21.96 9.29
N THR A 180 -8.97 -23.00 9.36
CA THR A 180 -9.40 -24.41 9.32
C THR A 180 -9.40 -25.11 10.68
N GLY A 181 -8.98 -24.43 11.75
CA GLY A 181 -8.89 -25.03 13.10
C GLY A 181 -7.91 -26.20 13.15
N ASP A 182 -8.30 -27.28 13.81
CA ASP A 182 -7.47 -28.47 14.01
C ASP A 182 -7.72 -29.58 12.96
N ARG A 183 -8.31 -29.22 11.83
CA ARG A 183 -8.64 -30.17 10.75
C ARG A 183 -7.39 -30.79 10.13
N TRP A 184 -6.27 -30.05 10.09
CA TRP A 184 -5.04 -30.44 9.46
C TRP A 184 -3.86 -30.44 10.45
N CYS A 185 -2.96 -31.41 10.31
CA CYS A 185 -1.67 -31.46 10.98
C CYS A 185 -0.50 -31.58 9.99
N ILE A 186 -0.81 -31.50 8.69
CA ILE A 186 0.16 -31.35 7.60
C ILE A 186 -0.24 -30.14 6.77
N TYR A 187 0.72 -29.37 6.33
CA TYR A 187 0.49 -28.14 5.57
C TYR A 187 1.33 -28.11 4.31
N PRO A 188 0.76 -27.63 3.18
CA PRO A 188 1.51 -27.48 1.95
C PRO A 188 2.58 -26.40 2.12
N MET A 189 3.68 -26.56 1.40
CA MET A 189 4.65 -25.47 1.24
C MET A 189 4.11 -24.45 0.24
N TYR A 190 4.37 -23.16 0.50
CA TYR A 190 3.95 -22.06 -0.37
C TYR A 190 4.23 -22.31 -1.85
N THR A 191 5.44 -22.81 -2.18
CA THR A 191 5.85 -23.06 -3.57
C THR A 191 5.04 -24.14 -4.27
N PHE A 192 4.39 -25.04 -3.52
CA PHE A 192 3.48 -26.05 -4.04
C PHE A 192 2.02 -25.53 -4.08
N ALA A 193 1.60 -24.77 -3.07
CA ALA A 193 0.26 -24.21 -2.97
C ALA A 193 -0.01 -23.16 -4.07
N HIS A 194 0.91 -22.23 -4.25
CA HIS A 194 0.81 -21.08 -5.14
C HIS A 194 0.39 -21.39 -6.59
N PRO A 195 1.02 -22.32 -7.34
CA PRO A 195 0.56 -22.67 -8.69
C PRO A 195 -0.85 -23.28 -8.71
N ILE A 196 -1.19 -24.09 -7.72
CA ILE A 196 -2.49 -24.74 -7.62
C ILE A 196 -3.60 -23.72 -7.40
N GLU A 197 -3.41 -22.80 -6.48
CA GLU A 197 -4.34 -21.71 -6.21
C GLU A 197 -4.55 -20.83 -7.44
N ASP A 198 -3.47 -20.44 -8.11
CA ASP A 198 -3.53 -19.63 -9.31
C ASP A 198 -4.36 -20.33 -10.40
N ALA A 199 -4.18 -21.64 -10.57
CA ALA A 199 -4.95 -22.41 -11.54
C ALA A 199 -6.43 -22.54 -11.16
N LEU A 200 -6.75 -22.81 -9.89
CA LEU A 200 -8.12 -22.95 -9.42
C LEU A 200 -8.91 -21.64 -9.43
N GLU A 201 -8.23 -20.52 -9.22
CA GLU A 201 -8.80 -19.17 -9.30
C GLU A 201 -8.82 -18.60 -10.73
N ASN A 202 -8.38 -19.36 -11.72
CA ASN A 202 -8.27 -18.92 -13.11
C ASN A 202 -7.41 -17.65 -13.29
N ILE A 203 -6.33 -17.54 -12.54
CA ILE A 203 -5.35 -16.47 -12.70
C ILE A 203 -4.69 -16.62 -14.07
N THR A 204 -4.62 -15.55 -14.83
CA THR A 204 -3.95 -15.51 -16.13
C THR A 204 -2.49 -15.10 -16.01
N HIS A 205 -2.25 -14.05 -15.20
CA HIS A 205 -0.94 -13.45 -14.97
C HIS A 205 -0.61 -13.50 -13.48
N SER A 206 0.26 -14.41 -13.12
CA SER A 206 0.78 -14.58 -11.75
C SER A 206 1.95 -13.62 -11.55
N ILE A 207 1.67 -12.36 -11.17
CA ILE A 207 2.68 -11.30 -11.06
C ILE A 207 3.26 -11.28 -9.66
N CYS A 208 4.59 -11.45 -9.53
CA CYS A 208 5.30 -11.53 -8.27
C CYS A 208 6.64 -10.78 -8.32
N THR A 209 7.34 -10.67 -7.19
CA THR A 209 8.66 -10.06 -7.14
C THR A 209 9.74 -10.98 -7.72
N LEU A 210 10.85 -10.39 -8.19
CA LEU A 210 11.95 -11.08 -8.87
C LEU A 210 12.58 -12.21 -8.02
N GLU A 211 12.41 -12.21 -6.71
CA GLU A 211 12.90 -13.27 -5.82
C GLU A 211 12.26 -14.65 -6.10
N PHE A 212 11.15 -14.69 -6.82
CA PHE A 212 10.47 -15.92 -7.22
C PHE A 212 10.88 -16.43 -8.62
N GLU A 213 11.78 -15.73 -9.34
CA GLU A 213 12.17 -16.12 -10.71
C GLU A 213 12.78 -17.52 -10.74
N ASP A 214 13.67 -17.83 -9.80
CA ASP A 214 14.31 -19.16 -9.70
C ASP A 214 13.32 -20.27 -9.30
N GLN A 215 12.16 -19.91 -8.76
CA GLN A 215 11.10 -20.86 -8.39
C GLN A 215 10.11 -21.13 -9.52
N ARG A 216 10.09 -20.28 -10.58
CA ARG A 216 9.17 -20.44 -11.73
C ARG A 216 9.26 -21.81 -12.39
N PRO A 217 10.45 -22.44 -12.59
CA PRO A 217 10.50 -23.80 -13.16
C PRO A 217 9.77 -24.84 -12.31
N PHE A 218 9.72 -24.66 -10.98
CA PHE A 218 8.95 -25.53 -10.09
C PHE A 218 7.45 -25.23 -10.15
N TYR A 219 7.07 -23.97 -10.31
CA TYR A 219 5.69 -23.55 -10.54
C TYR A 219 5.12 -24.24 -11.81
N ASP A 220 5.84 -24.13 -12.92
CA ASP A 220 5.46 -24.76 -14.20
C ASP A 220 5.44 -26.29 -14.08
N TRP A 221 6.46 -26.90 -13.44
CA TRP A 221 6.55 -28.34 -13.19
C TRP A 221 5.31 -28.85 -12.44
N THR A 222 4.87 -28.14 -11.40
CA THR A 222 3.69 -28.52 -10.60
C THR A 222 2.43 -28.52 -11.46
N LEU A 223 2.18 -27.43 -12.19
CA LEU A 223 1.00 -27.31 -13.06
C LEU A 223 0.94 -28.38 -14.13
N GLU A 224 2.04 -28.61 -14.84
CA GLU A 224 2.11 -29.63 -15.91
C GLU A 224 1.75 -31.03 -15.40
N ARG A 225 2.16 -31.37 -14.17
CA ARG A 225 1.94 -32.70 -13.60
C ARG A 225 0.54 -32.93 -13.06
N ILE A 226 -0.17 -31.87 -12.67
CA ILE A 226 -1.53 -31.96 -12.11
C ILE A 226 -2.62 -31.59 -13.09
N VAL A 227 -2.30 -31.31 -14.36
CA VAL A 227 -3.28 -30.99 -15.42
C VAL A 227 -4.52 -31.91 -15.40
N PRO A 228 -4.38 -33.24 -15.27
CA PRO A 228 -5.54 -34.11 -15.25
C PRO A 228 -6.53 -33.82 -14.11
N LEU A 229 -6.02 -33.33 -12.97
CA LEU A 229 -6.86 -32.96 -11.83
C LEU A 229 -7.49 -31.57 -12.02
N LEU A 230 -6.82 -30.65 -12.72
CA LEU A 230 -7.32 -29.30 -12.98
C LEU A 230 -8.46 -29.28 -14.01
N ARG A 231 -8.56 -30.28 -14.88
CA ARG A 231 -9.58 -30.34 -15.91
C ARG A 231 -11.00 -30.36 -15.36
N SER A 232 -11.26 -31.12 -14.30
CA SER A 232 -12.60 -31.19 -13.70
C SER A 232 -13.10 -29.83 -13.20
N PRO A 233 -12.35 -29.06 -12.40
CA PRO A 233 -12.73 -27.69 -12.02
C PRO A 233 -12.91 -26.76 -13.24
N GLN A 234 -12.06 -26.87 -14.26
CA GLN A 234 -12.19 -26.08 -15.49
C GLN A 234 -13.50 -26.37 -16.24
N PHE A 235 -13.89 -27.65 -16.34
CA PHE A 235 -15.14 -28.03 -16.98
C PHE A 235 -16.36 -27.56 -16.19
N GLU A 236 -16.36 -27.68 -14.85
CA GLU A 236 -17.45 -27.15 -14.02
C GLU A 236 -17.57 -25.63 -14.16
N ARG A 237 -16.45 -24.91 -14.22
CA ARG A 237 -16.44 -23.46 -14.45
C ARG A 237 -16.99 -23.10 -15.82
N ALA A 238 -16.54 -23.79 -16.87
CA ALA A 238 -17.05 -23.60 -18.24
C ALA A 238 -18.55 -23.84 -18.30
N LYS A 239 -19.04 -24.90 -17.68
CA LYS A 239 -20.45 -25.22 -17.59
C LYS A 239 -21.26 -24.11 -16.89
N ALA A 240 -20.76 -23.60 -15.76
CA ALA A 240 -21.40 -22.50 -15.05
C ALA A 240 -21.49 -21.23 -15.91
N LEU A 241 -20.40 -20.90 -16.64
CA LEU A 241 -20.39 -19.76 -17.55
C LEU A 241 -21.38 -19.93 -18.72
N VAL A 242 -21.44 -21.13 -19.32
CA VAL A 242 -22.40 -21.44 -20.39
C VAL A 242 -23.84 -21.27 -19.89
N GLU A 243 -24.16 -21.73 -18.67
CA GLU A 243 -25.49 -21.54 -18.08
C GLU A 243 -25.77 -20.07 -17.75
N GLN A 244 -24.79 -19.31 -17.31
CA GLN A 244 -24.95 -17.85 -17.11
C GLN A 244 -25.24 -17.13 -18.42
N ILE A 245 -24.55 -17.50 -19.51
CA ILE A 245 -24.79 -16.94 -20.84
C ILE A 245 -26.17 -17.35 -21.34
N ARG A 246 -26.58 -18.60 -21.11
CA ARG A 246 -27.91 -19.10 -21.46
C ARG A 246 -29.04 -18.30 -20.78
N ALA A 247 -28.79 -17.78 -19.59
CA ALA A 247 -29.76 -16.95 -18.85
C ALA A 247 -29.81 -15.48 -19.29
N GLN A 248 -28.95 -15.07 -20.24
CA GLN A 248 -28.92 -13.68 -20.73
C GLN A 248 -30.01 -13.41 -21.79
N GLU A 249 -30.11 -12.15 -22.20
CA GLU A 249 -30.99 -11.70 -23.27
C GLU A 249 -30.69 -12.40 -24.60
N PRO A 250 -31.72 -12.58 -25.48
CA PRO A 250 -31.57 -13.34 -26.74
C PRO A 250 -30.38 -12.92 -27.60
N GLN A 251 -30.10 -11.64 -27.68
CA GLN A 251 -28.99 -11.10 -28.49
C GLN A 251 -27.61 -11.58 -27.98
N ALA A 252 -27.39 -11.62 -26.68
CA ALA A 252 -26.14 -12.10 -26.08
C ALA A 252 -25.98 -13.63 -26.30
N ARG A 253 -27.06 -14.38 -26.19
CA ARG A 253 -27.11 -15.82 -26.46
C ARG A 253 -26.78 -16.16 -27.91
N GLU A 254 -27.35 -15.40 -28.86
CA GLU A 254 -27.07 -15.53 -30.30
C GLU A 254 -25.61 -15.16 -30.61
N ALA A 255 -25.08 -14.08 -30.02
CA ALA A 255 -23.68 -13.68 -30.21
C ALA A 255 -22.70 -14.77 -29.74
N PHE A 256 -22.98 -15.42 -28.61
CA PHE A 256 -22.19 -16.54 -28.12
C PHE A 256 -22.28 -17.76 -29.06
N ALA A 257 -23.47 -18.10 -29.53
CA ALA A 257 -23.66 -19.17 -30.49
C ALA A 257 -22.91 -18.92 -31.80
N GLN A 258 -22.90 -17.68 -32.29
CA GLN A 258 -22.12 -17.28 -33.47
C GLN A 258 -20.60 -17.36 -33.21
N ALA A 259 -20.13 -17.00 -32.03
CA ALA A 259 -18.71 -17.18 -31.68
C ALA A 259 -18.28 -18.65 -31.69
N CYS A 260 -19.15 -19.56 -31.23
CA CYS A 260 -18.91 -21.00 -31.35
C CYS A 260 -18.92 -21.47 -32.81
N LEU A 261 -19.87 -20.99 -33.63
CA LEU A 261 -19.95 -21.33 -35.05
C LEU A 261 -18.68 -20.97 -35.83
N LEU A 262 -18.03 -19.86 -35.51
CA LEU A 262 -16.77 -19.42 -36.11
C LEU A 262 -15.63 -20.43 -35.90
N ARG A 263 -15.76 -21.34 -34.95
CA ARG A 263 -14.79 -22.38 -34.61
C ARG A 263 -15.28 -23.79 -34.95
N SER A 264 -16.28 -23.92 -35.82
CA SER A 264 -16.82 -25.21 -36.27
C SER A 264 -15.78 -26.14 -36.92
N ASP A 265 -14.69 -25.55 -37.42
CA ASP A 265 -13.51 -26.27 -37.94
C ASP A 265 -12.79 -27.13 -36.91
N LYS A 266 -13.03 -26.88 -35.60
CA LYS A 266 -12.42 -27.60 -34.47
C LYS A 266 -13.21 -28.83 -34.00
N LEU A 267 -14.36 -29.13 -34.63
CA LEU A 267 -15.14 -30.32 -34.31
C LEU A 267 -14.58 -31.59 -35.01
N PHE A 268 -14.43 -32.65 -34.24
CA PHE A 268 -14.00 -33.96 -34.69
C PHE A 268 -15.20 -34.87 -35.01
N ALA A 269 -15.03 -36.19 -35.09
CA ALA A 269 -16.02 -37.12 -35.62
C ALA A 269 -16.86 -37.87 -34.53
N SER A 270 -16.93 -37.36 -33.31
CA SER A 270 -17.74 -37.98 -32.26
C SER A 270 -19.25 -37.76 -32.44
N GLU A 271 -20.08 -38.57 -31.83
CA GLU A 271 -21.55 -38.48 -31.94
C GLU A 271 -22.13 -37.12 -31.47
N PRO A 272 -21.75 -36.57 -30.29
CA PRO A 272 -22.22 -35.25 -29.91
C PRO A 272 -21.75 -34.12 -30.84
N GLU A 273 -20.55 -34.26 -31.40
CA GLU A 273 -20.03 -33.30 -32.38
C GLU A 273 -20.77 -33.38 -33.71
N ALA A 274 -21.29 -34.57 -34.11
CA ALA A 274 -22.13 -34.69 -35.27
C ALA A 274 -23.44 -33.92 -35.12
N GLN A 275 -24.06 -33.94 -33.95
CA GLN A 275 -25.26 -33.15 -33.65
C GLN A 275 -24.96 -31.64 -33.68
N MET A 276 -23.85 -31.22 -33.12
CA MET A 276 -23.41 -29.80 -33.17
C MET A 276 -23.13 -29.33 -34.59
N ARG A 277 -22.48 -30.16 -35.40
CA ARG A 277 -22.25 -29.89 -36.85
C ARG A 277 -23.55 -29.74 -37.62
N ALA A 278 -24.53 -30.58 -37.34
CA ALA A 278 -25.87 -30.48 -37.96
C ALA A 278 -26.54 -29.14 -37.65
N LEU A 279 -26.47 -28.68 -36.38
CA LEU A 279 -26.94 -27.34 -36.00
C LEU A 279 -26.20 -26.25 -36.77
N PHE A 280 -24.87 -26.29 -36.82
CA PHE A 280 -24.05 -25.29 -37.49
C PHE A 280 -24.27 -25.26 -39.00
N GLN A 281 -24.43 -26.43 -39.67
CA GLN A 281 -24.77 -26.51 -41.08
C GLN A 281 -26.13 -25.87 -41.37
N ARG A 282 -27.13 -26.13 -40.51
CA ARG A 282 -28.45 -25.49 -40.61
C ARG A 282 -28.36 -23.99 -40.50
N TRP A 283 -27.60 -23.47 -39.52
CA TRP A 283 -27.42 -22.03 -39.29
C TRP A 283 -26.69 -21.32 -40.47
N GLN A 284 -25.77 -22.03 -41.13
CA GLN A 284 -25.10 -21.50 -42.30
C GLN A 284 -26.05 -21.41 -43.51
N GLN A 285 -27.02 -22.32 -43.63
CA GLN A 285 -28.02 -22.33 -44.69
C GLN A 285 -29.19 -21.38 -44.38
N GLU A 286 -29.62 -21.33 -43.13
CA GLU A 286 -30.77 -20.57 -42.63
C GLU A 286 -30.35 -19.74 -41.39
N PRO A 287 -29.79 -18.54 -41.57
CA PRO A 287 -29.32 -17.72 -40.44
C PRO A 287 -30.39 -17.42 -39.35
N GLY A 288 -31.65 -17.36 -39.75
CA GLY A 288 -32.78 -17.18 -38.81
C GLY A 288 -33.10 -18.42 -37.94
N ALA A 289 -32.52 -19.59 -38.22
CA ALA A 289 -32.71 -20.77 -37.40
C ALA A 289 -31.93 -20.74 -36.09
N VAL A 290 -30.93 -19.84 -35.94
CA VAL A 290 -30.13 -19.72 -34.71
C VAL A 290 -31.03 -19.53 -33.49
N SER A 291 -31.93 -18.55 -33.51
CA SER A 291 -32.85 -18.25 -32.40
C SER A 291 -33.75 -19.45 -32.03
N GLN A 292 -34.13 -20.29 -33.02
CA GLN A 292 -34.98 -21.46 -32.77
C GLN A 292 -34.23 -22.60 -32.11
N ASP A 293 -32.95 -22.74 -32.43
CA ASP A 293 -32.11 -23.88 -32.00
C ASP A 293 -31.31 -23.59 -30.70
N LEU A 294 -31.33 -22.36 -30.18
CA LEU A 294 -30.52 -21.96 -29.02
C LEU A 294 -30.63 -22.89 -27.82
N GLU A 295 -31.83 -23.34 -27.47
CA GLU A 295 -32.02 -24.20 -26.29
C GLU A 295 -31.36 -25.58 -26.51
N SER A 296 -31.47 -26.14 -27.69
CA SER A 296 -30.81 -27.41 -28.08
C SER A 296 -29.29 -27.27 -28.08
N PHE A 297 -28.80 -26.14 -28.59
CA PHE A 297 -27.39 -25.79 -28.61
C PHE A 297 -26.81 -25.68 -27.19
N PHE A 298 -27.42 -24.88 -26.29
CA PHE A 298 -26.95 -24.72 -24.92
C PHE A 298 -27.03 -26.02 -24.12
N LYS A 299 -28.09 -26.80 -24.30
CA LYS A 299 -28.22 -28.11 -23.66
C LYS A 299 -27.07 -29.05 -24.07
N LEU A 300 -26.78 -29.13 -25.36
CA LEU A 300 -25.70 -29.96 -25.86
C LEU A 300 -24.33 -29.53 -25.32
N LEU A 301 -24.06 -28.22 -25.26
CA LEU A 301 -22.83 -27.68 -24.68
C LEU A 301 -22.69 -28.00 -23.17
N THR A 302 -23.75 -27.86 -22.39
CA THR A 302 -23.69 -28.08 -20.93
C THR A 302 -23.63 -29.56 -20.55
N GLU A 303 -24.21 -30.44 -21.37
CA GLU A 303 -24.14 -31.89 -21.16
C GLU A 303 -22.79 -32.48 -21.58
N GLN A 304 -22.07 -31.84 -22.50
CA GLN A 304 -20.86 -32.38 -23.12
C GLN A 304 -19.69 -31.37 -23.15
N VAL A 305 -19.54 -30.59 -22.09
CA VAL A 305 -18.52 -29.50 -22.00
C VAL A 305 -17.12 -29.97 -22.36
N GLU A 306 -16.72 -31.16 -21.92
CA GLU A 306 -15.39 -31.71 -22.18
C GLU A 306 -15.12 -31.88 -23.68
N GLN A 307 -16.11 -32.37 -24.41
CA GLN A 307 -15.98 -32.62 -25.85
C GLN A 307 -15.97 -31.34 -26.68
N PHE A 308 -16.68 -30.31 -26.19
CA PHE A 308 -16.76 -29.02 -26.85
C PHE A 308 -15.71 -28.00 -26.37
N THR A 309 -14.72 -28.43 -25.55
CA THR A 309 -13.63 -27.59 -25.09
C THR A 309 -12.98 -26.76 -26.21
N PRO A 310 -12.70 -27.28 -27.43
CA PRO A 310 -12.10 -26.49 -28.51
C PRO A 310 -12.96 -25.31 -29.00
N LEU A 311 -14.30 -25.45 -28.95
CA LEU A 311 -15.23 -24.36 -29.25
C LEU A 311 -15.32 -23.37 -28.09
N LEU A 312 -15.49 -23.90 -26.89
CA LEU A 312 -15.68 -23.13 -25.66
C LEU A 312 -14.45 -22.32 -25.30
N ALA A 313 -13.25 -22.85 -25.50
CA ALA A 313 -11.99 -22.15 -25.21
C ALA A 313 -11.87 -20.79 -25.92
N HIS A 314 -12.50 -20.64 -27.08
CA HIS A 314 -12.52 -19.38 -27.82
C HIS A 314 -13.74 -18.53 -27.46
N ALA A 315 -14.94 -19.14 -27.43
CA ALA A 315 -16.18 -18.41 -27.21
C ALA A 315 -16.28 -17.85 -25.78
N LEU A 316 -15.74 -18.56 -24.78
CA LEU A 316 -15.72 -18.10 -23.40
C LEU A 316 -14.69 -17.01 -23.12
N ASP A 317 -13.63 -16.88 -23.95
CA ASP A 317 -12.61 -15.83 -23.76
C ASP A 317 -13.21 -14.40 -23.77
N ALA A 318 -14.36 -14.19 -24.40
CA ALA A 318 -15.10 -12.93 -24.38
C ALA A 318 -15.86 -12.68 -23.07
N HIS A 319 -16.12 -13.72 -22.28
CA HIS A 319 -16.87 -13.68 -21.02
C HIS A 319 -15.94 -13.82 -19.82
N GLU A 320 -15.01 -14.76 -19.89
CA GLU A 320 -13.96 -14.98 -18.93
C GLU A 320 -12.71 -15.53 -19.64
N ALA A 321 -11.64 -14.76 -19.62
CA ALA A 321 -10.42 -15.12 -20.31
C ALA A 321 -9.75 -16.35 -19.69
N ASN A 322 -9.22 -17.21 -20.55
CA ASN A 322 -8.30 -18.30 -20.20
C ASN A 322 -8.87 -19.42 -19.29
N VAL A 323 -10.17 -19.70 -19.34
CA VAL A 323 -10.82 -20.78 -18.54
C VAL A 323 -10.09 -22.12 -18.63
N PHE A 324 -9.51 -22.45 -19.79
CA PHE A 324 -8.79 -23.71 -20.03
C PHE A 324 -7.27 -23.57 -20.10
N LYS A 325 -6.72 -22.38 -19.89
CA LYS A 325 -5.27 -22.14 -19.90
C LYS A 325 -4.69 -22.24 -18.50
N LEU A 326 -3.42 -22.60 -18.42
CA LEU A 326 -2.68 -22.54 -17.18
C LEU A 326 -2.18 -21.11 -16.93
N PRO A 327 -2.08 -20.69 -15.66
CA PRO A 327 -1.51 -19.40 -15.33
C PRO A 327 -0.02 -19.34 -15.67
N HIS A 328 0.49 -18.13 -15.94
CA HIS A 328 1.91 -17.87 -16.16
C HIS A 328 2.45 -16.90 -15.12
N GLN A 329 3.64 -17.21 -14.58
CA GLN A 329 4.34 -16.36 -13.63
C GLN A 329 5.16 -15.29 -14.36
N HIS A 330 5.03 -14.05 -13.89
CA HIS A 330 5.77 -12.88 -14.36
C HIS A 330 6.39 -12.15 -13.18
N GLU A 331 7.66 -11.77 -13.28
CA GLU A 331 8.39 -11.16 -12.20
C GLU A 331 8.70 -9.68 -12.48
N PHE A 332 8.73 -8.89 -11.40
CA PHE A 332 9.15 -7.50 -11.41
C PHE A 332 10.14 -7.19 -10.28
N GLY A 333 10.98 -6.19 -10.49
CA GLY A 333 11.99 -5.76 -9.52
C GLY A 333 11.38 -5.18 -8.23
N ARG A 334 11.97 -5.49 -7.09
CA ARG A 334 11.55 -4.95 -5.78
C ARG A 334 11.70 -3.43 -5.74
N LEU A 335 10.82 -2.79 -5.01
CA LEU A 335 10.98 -1.40 -4.60
C LEU A 335 11.88 -1.36 -3.37
N ASN A 336 13.04 -0.74 -3.50
CA ASN A 336 13.89 -0.35 -2.40
C ASN A 336 13.82 1.17 -2.26
N LEU A 337 13.66 1.65 -1.05
CA LEU A 337 13.57 3.08 -0.76
C LEU A 337 14.72 3.45 0.18
N SER A 338 15.43 4.56 -0.10
CA SER A 338 16.51 5.02 0.77
C SER A 338 16.00 5.37 2.17
N TYR A 339 16.84 5.19 3.19
CA TYR A 339 16.53 5.43 4.60
C TYR A 339 15.40 4.57 5.18
N VAL A 340 15.09 3.44 4.55
CA VAL A 340 13.97 2.56 4.91
C VAL A 340 14.45 1.12 5.04
N VAL A 341 13.90 0.42 6.03
CA VAL A 341 14.01 -1.04 6.17
C VAL A 341 12.63 -1.64 5.90
N THR A 342 12.57 -2.65 5.02
CA THR A 342 11.31 -3.34 4.66
C THR A 342 11.23 -4.78 5.19
N SER A 343 12.24 -5.24 5.93
CA SER A 343 12.23 -6.56 6.56
C SER A 343 11.23 -6.61 7.71
N LYS A 344 10.16 -7.39 7.59
CA LYS A 344 9.13 -7.58 8.64
C LYS A 344 9.74 -7.92 10.01
N ARG A 345 10.74 -8.81 10.05
CA ARG A 345 11.42 -9.20 11.29
C ARG A 345 12.11 -8.00 11.96
N LYS A 346 12.81 -7.17 11.18
CA LYS A 346 13.50 -5.98 11.70
C LYS A 346 12.51 -4.91 12.14
N LEU A 347 11.42 -4.72 11.40
CA LEU A 347 10.35 -3.78 11.78
C LEU A 347 9.64 -4.24 13.06
N LYS A 348 9.35 -5.54 13.18
CA LYS A 348 8.78 -6.12 14.41
C LYS A 348 9.69 -5.88 15.61
N GLN A 349 11.00 -6.03 15.45
CA GLN A 349 11.97 -5.76 16.52
C GLN A 349 11.92 -4.32 17.01
N LEU A 350 11.75 -3.34 16.12
CA LEU A 350 11.61 -1.92 16.52
C LEU A 350 10.36 -1.68 17.38
N VAL A 351 9.27 -2.41 17.08
CA VAL A 351 8.02 -2.35 17.87
C VAL A 351 8.19 -3.08 19.21
N ASP A 352 8.70 -4.30 19.20
CA ASP A 352 8.88 -5.12 20.40
C ASP A 352 9.83 -4.45 21.43
N GLU A 353 10.86 -3.74 20.96
CA GLU A 353 11.82 -2.99 21.79
C GLU A 353 11.37 -1.56 22.12
N ALA A 354 10.13 -1.18 21.76
CA ALA A 354 9.54 0.14 21.99
C ALA A 354 10.40 1.32 21.45
N ILE A 355 11.16 1.11 20.37
CA ILE A 355 11.90 2.15 19.65
C ILE A 355 10.92 3.04 18.88
N VAL A 356 9.82 2.45 18.41
CA VAL A 356 8.67 3.09 17.81
C VAL A 356 7.42 2.77 18.62
N ASP A 357 6.38 3.62 18.53
CA ASP A 357 5.18 3.51 19.36
C ASP A 357 4.25 2.34 18.93
N GLY A 358 4.47 1.77 17.76
CA GLY A 358 3.69 0.66 17.20
C GLY A 358 3.85 0.54 15.69
N TRP A 359 3.08 -0.34 15.09
CA TRP A 359 3.09 -0.57 13.64
C TRP A 359 2.58 0.63 12.82
N ASP A 360 1.81 1.50 13.44
CA ASP A 360 1.26 2.74 12.88
C ASP A 360 2.07 3.99 13.26
N ASP A 361 3.23 3.84 13.89
CA ASP A 361 4.11 4.98 14.19
C ASP A 361 4.42 5.74 12.88
N PRO A 362 4.23 7.08 12.86
CA PRO A 362 4.47 7.90 11.66
C PRO A 362 5.89 7.86 11.09
N ARG A 363 6.86 7.29 11.80
CA ARG A 363 8.24 7.07 11.33
C ARG A 363 8.44 5.74 10.63
N MET A 364 7.45 4.81 10.77
CA MET A 364 7.51 3.47 10.18
C MET A 364 7.16 3.52 8.69
N PRO A 365 7.80 2.67 7.86
CA PRO A 365 7.48 2.56 6.44
C PRO A 365 6.25 1.67 6.17
N THR A 366 5.51 1.28 7.20
CA THR A 366 4.24 0.58 7.08
C THR A 366 3.19 1.48 6.43
N LEU A 367 2.25 0.91 5.71
CA LEU A 367 1.15 1.70 5.14
C LEU A 367 0.30 2.36 6.22
N ALA A 368 0.13 1.71 7.37
CA ALA A 368 -0.54 2.28 8.54
C ALA A 368 0.22 3.50 9.09
N GLY A 369 1.55 3.40 9.24
CA GLY A 369 2.40 4.51 9.69
C GLY A 369 2.42 5.67 8.71
N LEU A 370 2.57 5.40 7.42
CA LEU A 370 2.52 6.41 6.37
C LEU A 370 1.16 7.11 6.33
N ARG A 371 0.05 6.37 6.46
CA ARG A 371 -1.30 6.94 6.54
C ARG A 371 -1.43 7.85 7.77
N ARG A 372 -1.00 7.42 8.95
CA ARG A 372 -1.04 8.23 10.18
C ARG A 372 -0.15 9.46 10.10
N ARG A 373 0.98 9.36 9.39
CA ARG A 373 1.82 10.52 9.10
C ARG A 373 1.16 11.52 8.16
N GLY A 374 0.17 11.07 7.35
CA GLY A 374 -0.60 11.93 6.45
C GLY A 374 -0.34 11.73 4.97
N TYR A 375 0.43 10.70 4.58
CA TYR A 375 0.56 10.32 3.17
C TYR A 375 -0.81 9.98 2.58
N THR A 376 -0.98 10.27 1.30
CA THR A 376 -2.23 10.04 0.59
C THR A 376 -2.15 8.79 -0.27
N PRO A 377 -3.27 8.11 -0.52
CA PRO A 377 -3.31 7.01 -1.48
C PRO A 377 -2.78 7.41 -2.86
N ALA A 378 -3.10 8.64 -3.31
CA ALA A 378 -2.67 9.16 -4.61
C ALA A 378 -1.14 9.28 -4.70
N SER A 379 -0.49 9.83 -3.66
CA SER A 379 0.97 9.96 -3.63
C SER A 379 1.70 8.60 -3.66
N ILE A 380 1.15 7.61 -2.94
CA ILE A 380 1.73 6.26 -2.91
C ILE A 380 1.54 5.56 -4.25
N ARG A 381 0.34 5.66 -4.86
CA ARG A 381 0.10 5.11 -6.21
C ARG A 381 1.01 5.75 -7.25
N LYS A 382 1.13 7.08 -7.23
CA LYS A 382 2.02 7.79 -8.16
C LYS A 382 3.47 7.32 -8.04
N MET A 383 4.01 7.21 -6.82
CA MET A 383 5.36 6.68 -6.60
C MET A 383 5.50 5.24 -7.11
N ALA A 384 4.47 4.39 -6.91
CA ALA A 384 4.47 3.02 -7.41
C ALA A 384 4.49 2.98 -8.95
N ASP A 385 3.67 3.81 -9.61
CA ASP A 385 3.62 3.93 -11.06
C ASP A 385 4.94 4.46 -11.64
N ASP A 386 5.51 5.50 -11.04
CA ASP A 386 6.80 6.07 -11.45
C ASP A 386 7.97 5.07 -11.30
N SER A 387 7.85 4.10 -10.37
CA SER A 387 8.85 3.04 -10.18
C SER A 387 8.89 2.01 -11.31
N GLY A 388 7.85 1.96 -12.15
CA GLY A 388 7.73 1.05 -13.29
C GLY A 388 7.66 -0.43 -12.93
N ALA A 389 7.53 -1.27 -13.96
CA ALA A 389 7.36 -2.73 -13.86
C ALA A 389 8.59 -3.53 -14.35
N SER A 390 9.77 -2.90 -14.46
CA SER A 390 10.98 -3.58 -14.94
C SER A 390 11.44 -4.68 -13.96
N LYS A 391 12.19 -5.66 -14.45
CA LYS A 391 12.87 -6.68 -13.63
C LYS A 391 14.09 -6.13 -12.87
N THR A 392 14.50 -4.90 -13.11
CA THR A 392 15.63 -4.28 -12.39
C THR A 392 15.18 -3.84 -11.00
N SER A 393 15.86 -4.30 -9.96
CA SER A 393 15.68 -3.78 -8.61
C SER A 393 16.24 -2.38 -8.54
N ALA A 394 15.37 -1.38 -8.42
CA ALA A 394 15.76 0.03 -8.33
C ALA A 394 15.75 0.49 -6.87
N TRP A 395 16.76 1.29 -6.51
CA TRP A 395 16.74 2.12 -5.32
C TRP A 395 16.16 3.48 -5.69
N LEU A 396 15.06 3.85 -5.06
CA LEU A 396 14.49 5.19 -5.18
C LEU A 396 14.89 6.00 -3.95
N ASP A 397 15.19 7.28 -4.16
CA ASP A 397 15.33 8.20 -3.03
C ASP A 397 13.95 8.38 -2.36
N TYR A 398 13.96 8.44 -1.02
CA TYR A 398 12.75 8.69 -0.24
C TYR A 398 12.05 9.99 -0.66
N GLU A 399 12.80 10.95 -1.18
CA GLU A 399 12.26 12.22 -1.65
C GLU A 399 11.27 12.07 -2.80
N VAL A 400 11.38 11.03 -3.64
CA VAL A 400 10.39 10.75 -4.71
C VAL A 400 8.99 10.59 -4.12
N LEU A 401 8.87 9.93 -2.97
CA LEU A 401 7.60 9.80 -2.25
C LEU A 401 7.13 11.15 -1.69
N ASP A 402 8.04 11.95 -1.12
CA ASP A 402 7.74 13.29 -0.60
C ASP A 402 7.33 14.27 -1.71
N ILE A 403 7.95 14.18 -2.91
CA ILE A 403 7.57 14.99 -4.08
C ILE A 403 6.16 14.64 -4.53
N ALA A 404 5.87 13.35 -4.74
CA ALA A 404 4.53 12.89 -5.12
C ALA A 404 3.46 13.33 -4.09
N LEU A 405 3.83 13.37 -2.82
CA LEU A 405 2.94 13.83 -1.74
C LEU A 405 2.71 15.34 -1.80
N ARG A 406 3.77 16.15 -1.98
CA ARG A 406 3.64 17.61 -2.10
C ARG A 406 2.78 18.00 -3.29
N ASP A 407 2.98 17.35 -4.44
CA ASP A 407 2.19 17.59 -5.66
C ASP A 407 0.69 17.32 -5.41
N ASP A 408 0.36 16.23 -4.71
CA ASP A 408 -1.02 15.89 -4.37
C ASP A 408 -1.63 16.88 -3.36
N LEU A 409 -0.86 17.27 -2.34
CA LEU A 409 -1.35 18.13 -1.26
C LEU A 409 -1.44 19.61 -1.68
N GLU A 410 -0.63 20.08 -2.63
CA GLU A 410 -0.62 21.49 -3.04
C GLU A 410 -1.99 21.98 -3.49
N GLY A 411 -2.71 21.15 -4.24
CA GLY A 411 -4.05 21.47 -4.73
C GLY A 411 -5.20 21.17 -3.77
N GLN A 412 -4.95 20.46 -2.66
CA GLN A 412 -6.01 19.95 -1.80
C GLN A 412 -5.99 20.54 -0.39
N ALA A 413 -4.80 20.79 0.17
CA ALA A 413 -4.66 21.17 1.57
C ALA A 413 -5.05 22.63 1.81
N ALA A 414 -6.06 22.84 2.65
CA ALA A 414 -6.43 24.16 3.11
C ALA A 414 -5.25 24.84 3.85
N ARG A 415 -5.10 26.14 3.65
CA ARG A 415 -4.08 26.94 4.33
C ARG A 415 -4.53 27.25 5.75
N ALA A 416 -3.59 27.30 6.68
CA ALA A 416 -3.81 27.77 8.05
C ALA A 416 -2.55 28.41 8.59
N MET A 417 -2.67 29.28 9.58
CA MET A 417 -1.51 29.79 10.33
C MET A 417 -1.34 29.00 11.61
N ALA A 418 -0.08 28.66 11.88
CA ALA A 418 0.36 28.04 13.12
C ALA A 418 1.64 28.72 13.58
N VAL A 419 1.90 28.69 14.87
CA VAL A 419 3.14 29.13 15.52
C VAL A 419 3.67 27.98 16.33
N LEU A 420 4.81 27.45 15.93
CA LEU A 420 5.40 26.24 16.49
C LEU A 420 6.24 26.53 17.74
N GLU A 421 7.02 27.61 17.69
CA GLU A 421 7.86 28.08 18.79
C GLU A 421 7.44 29.50 19.17
N PRO A 422 6.41 29.64 20.01
CA PRO A 422 5.75 30.91 20.21
C PRO A 422 6.61 31.94 20.98
N LEU A 423 6.60 33.16 20.44
CA LEU A 423 7.10 34.38 21.06
C LEU A 423 5.97 35.43 21.04
N LYS A 424 5.72 36.08 22.16
CA LYS A 424 4.64 37.06 22.24
C LYS A 424 5.07 38.39 21.60
N LEU A 425 4.26 38.94 20.70
CA LEU A 425 4.37 40.28 20.15
C LEU A 425 3.23 41.15 20.71
N VAL A 426 3.55 42.29 21.28
CA VAL A 426 2.61 43.24 21.85
C VAL A 426 2.61 44.50 20.99
N ILE A 427 1.43 44.90 20.51
CA ILE A 427 1.20 46.13 19.76
C ILE A 427 0.88 47.27 20.75
N THR A 428 1.85 48.12 21.03
CA THR A 428 1.80 49.08 22.14
C THR A 428 0.88 50.27 21.85
N ASN A 429 0.65 50.65 20.61
CA ASN A 429 -0.21 51.76 20.23
C ASN A 429 -1.63 51.31 19.80
N TRP A 430 -2.06 50.07 20.19
CA TRP A 430 -3.33 49.49 19.76
C TRP A 430 -4.54 50.38 20.08
N ALA A 431 -4.65 50.82 21.34
CA ALA A 431 -5.74 51.67 21.79
C ALA A 431 -5.76 53.07 21.12
N GLU A 432 -4.58 53.61 20.78
CA GLU A 432 -4.50 54.88 20.03
C GLU A 432 -5.02 54.72 18.59
N VAL A 433 -4.68 53.63 17.94
CA VAL A 433 -5.08 53.39 16.55
C VAL A 433 -6.57 53.06 16.41
N PHE A 434 -7.12 52.25 17.31
CA PHE A 434 -8.50 51.75 17.23
C PHE A 434 -9.48 52.37 18.21
N GLY A 435 -9.03 53.29 19.08
CA GLY A 435 -9.85 53.99 20.03
C GLY A 435 -10.20 53.21 21.30
N GLN A 436 -9.92 51.91 21.38
CA GLN A 436 -10.21 51.05 22.51
C GLN A 436 -9.27 49.85 22.55
N ALA A 437 -8.90 49.41 23.76
CA ALA A 437 -7.98 48.27 23.94
C ALA A 437 -8.61 46.92 23.57
N GLU A 438 -9.91 46.79 23.72
CA GLU A 438 -10.68 45.57 23.49
C GLU A 438 -11.02 45.34 22.01
N HIS A 439 -10.72 46.30 21.11
CA HIS A 439 -10.97 46.16 19.70
C HIS A 439 -10.30 44.89 19.13
N ARG A 440 -10.98 44.18 18.22
CA ARG A 440 -10.45 43.07 17.47
C ARG A 440 -10.68 43.32 15.97
N GLU A 441 -9.59 43.52 15.29
CA GLU A 441 -9.60 43.88 13.87
C GLU A 441 -9.76 42.66 12.99
N ALA A 442 -10.83 42.61 12.18
CA ALA A 442 -11.12 41.51 11.28
C ALA A 442 -10.09 41.46 10.14
N CYS A 443 -9.41 40.34 10.01
CA CYS A 443 -8.52 40.01 8.90
C CYS A 443 -9.11 38.81 8.13
N GLN A 444 -8.95 38.80 6.81
CA GLN A 444 -9.40 37.70 5.95
C GLN A 444 -8.24 37.12 5.17
N ALA A 445 -8.20 35.81 5.10
CA ALA A 445 -7.24 35.06 4.32
C ALA A 445 -7.95 34.03 3.45
N PRO A 446 -7.49 33.77 2.22
CA PRO A 446 -8.05 32.68 1.41
C PRO A 446 -7.80 31.35 2.11
N ALA A 447 -8.81 30.48 2.14
CA ALA A 447 -8.64 29.11 2.60
C ALA A 447 -7.68 28.32 1.68
N HIS A 448 -7.64 28.67 0.39
CA HIS A 448 -6.66 28.18 -0.57
C HIS A 448 -6.46 29.20 -1.70
N PRO A 449 -5.19 29.51 -2.08
CA PRO A 449 -4.94 30.57 -3.06
C PRO A 449 -5.44 30.27 -4.47
N GLN A 450 -5.53 28.99 -4.86
CA GLN A 450 -5.95 28.54 -6.19
C GLN A 450 -7.37 27.95 -6.20
N ARG A 451 -8.06 27.87 -5.05
CA ARG A 451 -9.37 27.27 -4.89
C ARG A 451 -10.32 28.21 -4.16
N PRO A 452 -10.80 29.25 -4.85
CA PRO A 452 -11.67 30.26 -4.24
C PRO A 452 -13.01 29.69 -3.73
N GLU A 453 -13.43 28.52 -4.23
CA GLU A 453 -14.62 27.81 -3.75
C GLU A 453 -14.49 27.30 -2.30
N LEU A 454 -13.28 27.18 -1.76
CA LEU A 454 -13.06 26.87 -0.35
C LEU A 454 -13.29 28.08 0.58
N GLY A 455 -13.52 29.26 -0.01
CA GLY A 455 -13.89 30.47 0.71
C GLY A 455 -12.72 31.16 1.41
N GLN A 456 -13.10 31.97 2.39
CA GLN A 456 -12.19 32.78 3.22
C GLN A 456 -12.23 32.28 4.65
N ARG A 457 -11.10 32.31 5.33
CA ARG A 457 -10.99 32.10 6.78
C ARG A 457 -10.88 33.46 7.46
N ALA A 458 -11.71 33.66 8.47
CA ALA A 458 -11.73 34.87 9.27
C ALA A 458 -10.77 34.74 10.45
N MET A 459 -9.94 35.75 10.64
CA MET A 459 -9.04 35.86 11.79
C MET A 459 -9.27 37.24 12.43
N ARG A 460 -9.06 37.35 13.70
CA ARG A 460 -9.14 38.62 14.41
C ARG A 460 -7.79 38.99 14.99
N LEU A 461 -7.23 40.11 14.52
CA LEU A 461 -6.00 40.66 15.07
C LEU A 461 -6.31 41.40 16.35
N GLY A 462 -5.58 41.14 17.40
CA GLY A 462 -5.68 41.80 18.69
C GLY A 462 -4.38 42.53 19.07
N PRO A 463 -4.35 43.16 20.25
CA PRO A 463 -3.16 43.86 20.77
C PRO A 463 -1.99 42.93 21.07
N GLU A 464 -2.24 41.65 21.26
CA GLU A 464 -1.21 40.64 21.51
C GLU A 464 -1.37 39.47 20.52
N VAL A 465 -0.27 39.05 19.91
CA VAL A 465 -0.22 37.91 19.00
C VAL A 465 0.99 37.01 19.30
N TRP A 466 0.84 35.73 19.01
CA TRP A 466 1.96 34.80 18.93
C TRP A 466 2.58 34.88 17.55
N ILE A 467 3.93 34.99 17.52
CA ILE A 467 4.76 34.90 16.33
C ILE A 467 5.80 33.79 16.52
N GLU A 468 6.47 33.37 15.45
CA GLU A 468 7.60 32.44 15.58
C GLU A 468 8.78 33.12 16.27
N ARG A 469 9.45 32.39 17.17
CA ARG A 469 10.65 32.87 17.83
C ARG A 469 11.75 33.28 16.83
N GLU A 470 11.88 32.56 15.73
CA GLU A 470 12.82 32.89 14.64
C GLU A 470 12.50 34.19 13.88
N ASP A 471 11.33 34.75 14.10
CA ASP A 471 10.93 36.01 13.48
C ASP A 471 11.46 37.26 14.25
N PHE A 472 12.21 37.04 15.31
CA PHE A 472 12.87 38.11 16.09
C PHE A 472 14.33 37.75 16.35
N GLU A 473 15.24 38.73 16.10
CA GLU A 473 16.67 38.63 16.40
C GLU A 473 17.19 39.92 17.06
N LEU A 474 17.99 39.76 18.10
CA LEU A 474 18.67 40.89 18.73
C LEU A 474 19.79 41.45 17.85
N GLU A 475 20.59 40.59 17.28
CA GLU A 475 21.71 40.88 16.39
C GLU A 475 21.50 40.19 15.03
N PRO A 476 20.60 40.73 14.15
CA PRO A 476 20.28 40.09 12.90
C PRO A 476 21.47 39.95 11.96
N PRO A 477 21.67 38.79 11.35
CA PRO A 477 22.68 38.59 10.35
C PRO A 477 22.33 39.39 9.08
N LYS A 478 23.35 39.58 8.22
CA LYS A 478 23.17 40.27 6.91
C LYS A 478 22.08 39.55 6.10
N GLY A 479 21.10 40.32 5.65
CA GLY A 479 20.00 39.78 4.86
C GLY A 479 18.78 39.29 5.68
N TYR A 480 18.78 39.51 6.96
CA TYR A 480 17.61 39.25 7.80
C TYR A 480 16.57 40.37 7.64
N PHE A 481 15.36 40.03 7.29
CA PHE A 481 14.28 40.99 6.98
C PHE A 481 13.10 40.93 7.97
N ARG A 482 13.26 40.22 9.10
CA ARG A 482 12.22 40.11 10.11
C ARG A 482 12.44 41.07 11.26
N LEU A 483 11.79 40.91 12.39
CA LEU A 483 11.83 41.86 13.51
C LEU A 483 13.19 41.90 14.21
N PHE A 484 13.67 43.12 14.47
CA PHE A 484 14.78 43.39 15.36
C PHE A 484 14.57 44.77 16.03
N PRO A 485 15.09 44.99 17.26
CA PRO A 485 14.85 46.21 18.00
C PRO A 485 15.62 47.43 17.45
N PRO A 486 15.23 48.65 17.85
CA PRO A 486 16.04 49.83 17.59
C PRO A 486 17.49 49.70 18.09
N ARG A 487 18.46 50.31 17.40
CA ARG A 487 19.89 50.18 17.72
C ARG A 487 20.58 51.52 17.73
N ALA A 488 21.60 51.64 18.54
CA ALA A 488 22.53 52.77 18.45
C ALA A 488 23.24 52.78 17.10
N ASP A 489 23.30 53.92 16.42
CA ASP A 489 23.90 54.08 15.09
C ASP A 489 25.43 54.37 15.14
N GLY A 490 26.04 54.37 16.34
CA GLY A 490 27.44 54.65 16.54
C GLY A 490 27.82 56.15 16.44
N ALA A 491 26.90 57.00 15.99
CA ALA A 491 27.06 58.46 15.88
C ALA A 491 26.27 59.23 16.93
N GLY A 492 25.72 58.54 17.96
CA GLY A 492 24.93 59.11 19.02
C GLY A 492 23.41 59.15 18.74
N GLY A 493 22.96 58.61 17.59
CA GLY A 493 21.57 58.43 17.23
C GLY A 493 21.08 57.00 17.40
N THR A 494 19.81 56.75 17.08
CA THR A 494 19.19 55.44 17.08
C THR A 494 18.55 55.11 15.73
N THR A 495 18.95 54.03 15.11
CA THR A 495 18.26 53.47 13.98
C THR A 495 16.98 52.79 14.43
N PRO A 496 15.78 53.09 13.84
CA PRO A 496 14.55 52.45 14.19
C PRO A 496 14.63 50.92 14.05
N GLY A 497 13.78 50.22 14.78
CA GLY A 497 13.60 48.78 14.60
C GLY A 497 13.02 48.43 13.23
N ASN A 498 13.13 47.19 12.84
CA ASN A 498 12.68 46.77 11.52
C ASN A 498 11.14 46.73 11.44
N ARG A 499 10.66 46.92 10.19
CA ARG A 499 9.24 46.84 9.82
C ARG A 499 8.96 45.53 9.13
N VAL A 500 7.87 44.88 9.54
CA VAL A 500 7.36 43.67 8.91
C VAL A 500 5.85 43.76 8.72
N ARG A 501 5.31 43.00 7.79
CA ARG A 501 3.87 42.80 7.65
C ARG A 501 3.46 41.58 8.47
N LEU A 502 2.52 41.76 9.38
CA LEU A 502 1.72 40.65 9.88
C LEU A 502 0.86 40.13 8.73
N LYS A 503 1.03 38.89 8.37
CA LYS A 503 0.42 38.32 7.14
C LYS A 503 -1.09 38.51 7.17
N TYR A 504 -1.68 39.02 6.09
CA TYR A 504 -3.10 39.41 5.99
C TYR A 504 -3.54 40.55 6.91
N GLY A 505 -2.65 41.10 7.69
CA GLY A 505 -2.89 42.19 8.63
C GLY A 505 -2.14 43.47 8.27
N TYR A 506 -1.62 44.14 9.26
CA TYR A 506 -0.94 45.44 9.15
C TYR A 506 0.57 45.32 9.11
N VAL A 507 1.23 46.42 8.76
CA VAL A 507 2.66 46.62 8.98
C VAL A 507 2.86 47.03 10.42
N VAL A 508 3.87 46.44 11.06
CA VAL A 508 4.31 46.80 12.42
C VAL A 508 5.80 47.12 12.41
N GLU A 509 6.23 48.04 13.28
CA GLU A 509 7.62 48.42 13.49
C GLU A 509 8.04 47.98 14.90
N CYS A 510 9.16 47.26 15.04
CA CYS A 510 9.66 46.84 16.32
C CYS A 510 10.11 48.05 17.15
N SER A 511 9.59 48.23 18.35
CA SER A 511 9.93 49.31 19.27
C SER A 511 10.78 48.86 20.47
N GLY A 512 10.87 47.55 20.73
CA GLY A 512 11.65 47.03 21.83
C GLY A 512 11.40 45.56 22.12
N PHE A 513 11.90 45.09 23.24
CA PHE A 513 11.72 43.71 23.72
C PHE A 513 11.87 43.65 25.26
N GLU A 514 11.39 42.56 25.85
CA GLU A 514 11.59 42.23 27.26
C GLU A 514 12.26 40.85 27.39
N THR A 515 13.12 40.71 28.39
CA THR A 515 13.79 39.45 28.71
C THR A 515 13.40 38.94 30.08
N ASN A 516 13.47 37.62 30.28
CA ASN A 516 13.38 37.01 31.60
C ASN A 516 14.73 37.14 32.39
N GLU A 517 14.77 36.63 33.60
CA GLU A 517 15.98 36.63 34.46
C GLU A 517 17.16 35.87 33.86
N ALA A 518 16.89 34.91 32.94
CA ALA A 518 17.91 34.17 32.21
C ALA A 518 18.40 34.89 30.93
N GLY A 519 17.93 36.11 30.65
CA GLY A 519 18.29 36.91 29.48
C GLY A 519 17.59 36.45 28.18
N GLN A 520 16.64 35.54 28.26
CA GLN A 520 15.89 35.07 27.06
C GLN A 520 14.75 36.06 26.76
N VAL A 521 14.57 36.39 25.49
CA VAL A 521 13.48 37.26 25.04
C VAL A 521 12.15 36.53 25.23
N VAL A 522 11.25 37.16 25.98
CA VAL A 522 9.90 36.62 26.29
C VAL A 522 8.78 37.42 25.65
N ARG A 523 9.05 38.67 25.26
CA ARG A 523 8.07 39.56 24.66
C ARG A 523 8.77 40.54 23.70
N VAL A 524 8.16 40.78 22.57
CA VAL A 524 8.57 41.82 21.58
C VAL A 524 7.52 42.92 21.60
N MET A 525 7.91 44.18 21.63
CA MET A 525 7.03 45.32 21.48
C MET A 525 7.11 45.88 20.06
N ALA A 526 5.97 46.25 19.52
CA ALA A 526 5.88 46.88 18.21
C ALA A 526 4.80 47.96 18.17
N GLN A 527 4.90 48.86 17.20
CA GLN A 527 3.90 49.85 16.89
C GLN A 527 3.24 49.49 15.52
N LEU A 528 1.94 49.45 15.51
CA LEU A 528 1.16 49.24 14.29
C LEU A 528 1.17 50.56 13.48
N ILE A 529 1.42 50.43 12.18
CA ILE A 529 1.34 51.57 11.26
C ILE A 529 -0.07 51.62 10.66
N PRO A 530 -0.83 52.71 10.96
CA PRO A 530 -2.21 52.85 10.49
C PRO A 530 -2.30 52.85 8.95
N ASN A 531 -3.45 52.48 8.44
CA ASN A 531 -3.77 52.45 6.99
C ASN A 531 -2.89 51.50 6.14
N THR A 532 -2.30 50.48 6.75
CA THR A 532 -1.45 49.50 6.03
C THR A 532 -2.08 48.10 5.96
N LYS A 533 -3.37 47.97 6.29
CA LYS A 533 -4.07 46.68 6.30
C LYS A 533 -4.06 46.01 4.92
N SER A 534 -3.71 44.73 4.88
CA SER A 534 -3.76 43.93 3.64
C SER A 534 -5.18 43.93 3.04
N GLY A 535 -5.27 44.07 1.72
CA GLY A 535 -6.55 44.12 1.00
C GLY A 535 -7.28 45.46 1.06
N THR A 536 -6.68 46.52 1.63
CA THR A 536 -7.24 47.88 1.65
C THR A 536 -6.43 48.81 0.76
N PRO A 537 -6.98 50.01 0.34
CA PRO A 537 -6.26 50.93 -0.54
C PRO A 537 -4.90 51.43 -0.02
N GLY A 538 -4.68 51.44 1.28
CA GLY A 538 -3.41 51.85 1.92
C GLY A 538 -2.41 50.69 2.12
N ALA A 539 -2.72 49.49 1.73
CA ALA A 539 -1.91 48.28 2.04
C ALA A 539 -0.44 48.45 1.65
N ASP A 540 -0.13 49.01 0.49
CA ASP A 540 1.21 49.15 -0.06
C ASP A 540 1.86 50.53 0.19
N SER A 541 1.26 51.37 1.04
CA SER A 541 1.78 52.70 1.42
C SER A 541 3.13 52.60 2.13
N VAL A 542 3.39 51.50 2.83
CA VAL A 542 4.67 51.17 3.48
C VAL A 542 5.20 49.86 2.92
N LYS A 543 6.30 49.94 2.15
CA LYS A 543 6.94 48.77 1.58
C LYS A 543 7.82 48.07 2.62
N VAL A 544 7.59 46.76 2.82
CA VAL A 544 8.36 45.90 3.72
C VAL A 544 8.80 44.65 2.98
N LYS A 545 9.96 44.09 3.33
CA LYS A 545 10.45 42.82 2.78
C LYS A 545 10.02 41.62 3.62
N GLY A 546 9.86 41.80 4.92
CA GLY A 546 9.50 40.74 5.86
C GLY A 546 8.00 40.56 6.00
N VAL A 547 7.56 39.32 5.97
CA VAL A 547 6.20 38.90 6.29
C VAL A 547 6.27 37.86 7.40
N VAL A 548 5.48 38.06 8.45
CA VAL A 548 5.47 37.21 9.66
C VAL A 548 4.07 36.59 9.80
N THR A 549 4.01 35.31 10.05
CA THR A 549 2.77 34.59 10.42
C THR A 549 2.48 34.81 11.92
N TRP A 550 1.22 34.80 12.28
CA TRP A 550 0.77 35.13 13.64
C TRP A 550 -0.54 34.43 13.99
N VAL A 551 -0.79 34.27 15.29
CA VAL A 551 -2.10 33.86 15.83
C VAL A 551 -2.42 34.76 17.03
N ALA A 552 -3.65 35.29 17.09
CA ALA A 552 -4.05 36.16 18.19
C ALA A 552 -4.02 35.41 19.55
N CYS A 553 -3.44 36.00 20.56
CA CYS A 553 -3.24 35.32 21.87
C CYS A 553 -4.53 34.89 22.54
N ASP A 554 -5.60 35.67 22.38
CA ASP A 554 -6.91 35.44 23.02
C ASP A 554 -7.79 34.44 22.27
N GLU A 555 -7.47 34.11 21.01
CA GLU A 555 -8.22 33.16 20.17
C GLU A 555 -7.39 31.93 19.81
N ALA A 556 -6.10 31.94 20.05
CA ALA A 556 -5.18 30.87 19.72
C ALA A 556 -5.58 29.55 20.37
N LEU A 557 -5.62 28.48 19.57
CA LEU A 557 -5.84 27.13 20.08
C LEU A 557 -4.48 26.49 20.40
N PRO A 558 -4.25 26.08 21.67
CA PRO A 558 -3.05 25.31 22.00
C PRO A 558 -3.05 23.98 21.23
N ALA A 559 -1.92 23.62 20.67
CA ALA A 559 -1.78 22.40 19.88
C ALA A 559 -0.43 21.70 20.13
N GLN A 560 -0.47 20.39 20.17
CA GLN A 560 0.72 19.56 20.10
C GLN A 560 1.09 19.35 18.63
N LEU A 561 2.31 19.72 18.26
CA LEU A 561 2.83 19.63 16.90
C LEU A 561 3.98 18.62 16.88
N ARG A 562 3.80 17.52 16.15
CA ARG A 562 4.77 16.44 16.06
C ARG A 562 5.53 16.56 14.75
N LEU A 563 6.81 16.81 14.84
CA LEU A 563 7.71 17.00 13.71
C LEU A 563 8.48 15.71 13.50
N PHE A 564 8.18 15.02 12.40
CA PHE A 564 8.83 13.75 12.06
C PHE A 564 9.91 13.95 11.00
N ASP A 565 11.01 13.21 11.15
CA ASP A 565 12.07 13.05 10.20
C ASP A 565 12.25 11.56 9.85
N ARG A 566 13.27 11.22 9.05
CA ARG A 566 13.62 9.85 8.72
C ARG A 566 14.02 9.09 9.98
N LEU A 567 13.59 7.82 10.07
CA LEU A 567 13.91 6.98 11.23
C LEU A 567 15.40 6.61 11.30
N PHE A 568 16.06 6.54 10.13
CA PHE A 568 17.47 6.18 10.00
C PHE A 568 18.30 7.32 9.39
N THR A 569 19.58 7.39 9.76
CA THR A 569 20.53 8.38 9.25
C THR A 569 21.24 7.96 7.97
N GLU A 570 21.24 6.66 7.64
CA GLU A 570 21.93 6.08 6.49
C GLU A 570 20.95 5.73 5.37
N GLU A 571 21.38 5.91 4.11
CA GLU A 571 20.56 5.56 2.93
C GLU A 571 20.17 4.09 2.88
N GLN A 572 21.08 3.22 3.30
CA GLN A 572 20.87 1.79 3.38
C GLN A 572 21.13 1.30 4.81
N PRO A 573 20.11 1.35 5.68
CA PRO A 573 20.31 1.11 7.12
C PRO A 573 20.82 -0.28 7.46
N ASP A 574 20.51 -1.27 6.63
CA ASP A 574 20.86 -2.68 6.85
C ASP A 574 21.89 -3.24 5.85
N ALA A 575 22.61 -2.36 5.14
CA ALA A 575 23.64 -2.74 4.20
C ALA A 575 24.75 -3.57 4.88
N GLY A 576 25.26 -4.58 4.16
CA GLY A 576 26.35 -5.44 4.64
C GLY A 576 26.01 -6.25 5.90
N GLY A 577 24.73 -6.47 6.20
CA GLY A 577 24.28 -7.21 7.38
C GLY A 577 24.26 -6.37 8.67
N ARG A 578 24.40 -5.05 8.56
CA ARG A 578 24.33 -4.12 9.70
C ARG A 578 23.00 -4.27 10.44
N ASP A 579 23.04 -4.16 11.77
CA ASP A 579 21.84 -3.94 12.58
C ASP A 579 21.36 -2.50 12.35
N PRO A 580 20.15 -2.28 11.79
CA PRO A 580 19.66 -0.93 11.52
C PRO A 580 19.53 -0.07 12.79
N LYS A 581 19.46 -0.67 13.97
CA LYS A 581 19.45 0.08 15.24
C LYS A 581 20.72 0.92 15.47
N ALA A 582 21.84 0.53 14.86
CA ALA A 582 23.10 1.28 14.98
C ALA A 582 23.07 2.63 14.25
N VAL A 583 22.09 2.84 13.37
CA VAL A 583 21.95 4.06 12.55
C VAL A 583 20.59 4.74 12.74
N LEU A 584 19.98 4.56 13.92
CA LEU A 584 18.75 5.27 14.26
C LEU A 584 19.00 6.77 14.36
N ASN A 585 18.06 7.57 13.84
CA ASN A 585 18.09 9.02 13.95
C ASN A 585 17.48 9.43 15.31
N PRO A 586 18.29 9.94 16.27
CA PRO A 586 17.79 10.37 17.58
C PRO A 586 16.82 11.56 17.50
N HIS A 587 16.82 12.28 16.37
CA HIS A 587 15.95 13.42 16.11
C HIS A 587 14.78 13.08 15.18
N SER A 588 14.49 11.78 14.97
CA SER A 588 13.42 11.33 14.09
C SER A 588 12.01 11.80 14.51
N ARG A 589 11.83 12.21 15.78
CA ARG A 589 10.61 12.81 16.31
C ARG A 589 10.94 13.96 17.27
N ARG A 590 10.39 15.15 17.00
CA ARG A 590 10.38 16.29 17.93
C ARG A 590 8.94 16.71 18.18
N VAL A 591 8.56 16.89 19.42
CA VAL A 591 7.23 17.35 19.83
C VAL A 591 7.35 18.76 20.38
N VAL A 592 6.57 19.68 19.83
CA VAL A 592 6.51 21.07 20.30
C VAL A 592 5.08 21.42 20.71
N GLN A 593 4.95 22.33 21.67
CA GLN A 593 3.69 22.93 22.07
C GLN A 593 3.59 24.30 21.41
N GLY A 594 2.63 24.47 20.55
CA GLY A 594 2.44 25.69 19.78
C GLY A 594 0.99 26.15 19.80
N TYR A 595 0.69 27.09 18.92
CA TYR A 595 -0.64 27.64 18.78
C TYR A 595 -1.07 27.60 17.31
N VAL A 596 -2.35 27.31 17.07
CA VAL A 596 -2.96 27.33 15.74
C VAL A 596 -4.16 28.27 15.71
N GLU A 597 -4.52 28.72 14.51
CA GLU A 597 -5.64 29.65 14.31
C GLU A 597 -6.99 29.01 14.71
N PRO A 598 -7.99 29.82 15.11
CA PRO A 598 -9.27 29.32 15.62
C PRO A 598 -10.09 28.54 14.59
N SER A 599 -9.86 28.71 13.28
CA SER A 599 -10.55 27.95 12.23
C SER A 599 -10.33 26.44 12.33
N LEU A 600 -9.29 26.00 13.03
CA LEU A 600 -8.94 24.60 13.23
C LEU A 600 -9.65 23.94 14.42
N ALA A 601 -10.51 24.66 15.15
CA ALA A 601 -11.25 24.13 16.30
C ALA A 601 -12.15 22.94 15.97
N SER A 602 -12.65 22.88 14.72
CA SER A 602 -13.54 21.84 14.21
C SER A 602 -12.84 20.84 13.27
N ALA A 603 -11.50 20.85 13.24
CA ALA A 603 -10.75 19.93 12.40
C ALA A 603 -11.02 18.47 12.81
N ALA A 604 -11.34 17.62 11.83
CA ALA A 604 -11.56 16.20 12.04
C ALA A 604 -10.22 15.42 11.99
N PRO A 605 -10.12 14.23 12.61
CA PRO A 605 -8.99 13.34 12.39
C PRO A 605 -8.73 13.07 10.90
N ASP A 606 -7.47 12.88 10.51
CA ASP A 606 -7.00 12.69 9.13
C ASP A 606 -7.19 13.92 8.22
N GLN A 607 -7.60 15.06 8.71
CA GLN A 607 -7.73 16.29 7.92
C GLN A 607 -6.35 16.95 7.70
N ARG A 608 -6.06 17.32 6.46
CA ARG A 608 -4.75 17.85 6.04
C ARG A 608 -4.81 19.35 5.82
N PHE A 609 -3.73 20.01 6.27
CA PHE A 609 -3.56 21.47 6.15
C PHE A 609 -2.14 21.81 5.69
N GLN A 610 -1.99 22.92 5.00
CA GLN A 610 -0.70 23.55 4.87
C GLN A 610 -0.56 24.65 5.92
N PHE A 611 0.28 24.43 6.93
CA PHE A 611 0.67 25.51 7.82
C PHE A 611 1.65 26.42 7.10
N GLU A 612 1.21 27.65 6.90
CA GLU A 612 1.94 28.63 6.11
C GLU A 612 3.37 28.80 6.64
N ARG A 613 4.38 28.66 5.78
CA ARG A 613 5.83 28.63 6.05
C ARG A 613 6.38 27.31 6.63
N HIS A 614 5.56 26.46 7.25
CA HIS A 614 6.05 25.29 7.99
C HIS A 614 5.96 23.97 7.22
N GLY A 615 5.02 23.85 6.29
CA GLY A 615 4.80 22.62 5.54
C GLY A 615 3.39 22.08 5.67
N TYR A 616 3.24 20.81 5.33
CA TYR A 616 1.97 20.10 5.38
C TYR A 616 1.84 19.35 6.70
N PHE A 617 0.66 19.44 7.29
CA PHE A 617 0.31 18.79 8.55
C PHE A 617 -1.01 18.05 8.40
N VAL A 618 -1.18 17.01 9.20
CA VAL A 618 -2.41 16.25 9.32
C VAL A 618 -2.81 16.19 10.80
N THR A 619 -4.09 16.31 11.09
CA THR A 619 -4.61 15.98 12.43
C THR A 619 -4.38 14.51 12.71
N ASP A 620 -3.79 14.17 13.86
CA ASP A 620 -3.50 12.76 14.19
C ASP A 620 -4.81 11.98 14.30
N ARG A 621 -4.89 10.85 13.60
CA ARG A 621 -6.14 10.08 13.52
C ARG A 621 -6.55 9.40 14.82
N ILE A 622 -5.63 9.27 15.78
CA ILE A 622 -5.85 8.59 17.07
C ILE A 622 -5.92 9.60 18.21
N ASP A 623 -4.93 10.51 18.26
CA ASP A 623 -4.73 11.38 19.42
C ASP A 623 -5.40 12.74 19.28
N HIS A 624 -5.84 13.12 18.07
CA HIS A 624 -6.57 14.38 17.88
C HIS A 624 -8.03 14.23 18.29
N ALA A 625 -8.49 15.11 19.16
CA ALA A 625 -9.87 15.15 19.64
C ALA A 625 -10.31 16.60 19.92
N PRO A 626 -11.61 16.88 20.03
CA PRO A 626 -12.09 18.19 20.48
C PRO A 626 -11.46 18.61 21.82
N GLY A 627 -10.82 19.78 21.82
CA GLY A 627 -10.08 20.29 22.98
C GLY A 627 -8.65 19.73 23.15
N GLN A 628 -8.23 18.81 22.32
CA GLN A 628 -6.88 18.23 22.27
C GLN A 628 -6.36 18.24 20.84
N ALA A 629 -5.89 19.37 20.38
CA ALA A 629 -5.39 19.50 19.00
C ALA A 629 -4.00 18.86 18.86
N VAL A 630 -3.90 17.81 18.04
CA VAL A 630 -2.65 17.11 17.75
C VAL A 630 -2.44 17.06 16.23
N PHE A 631 -1.30 17.59 15.78
CA PHE A 631 -0.94 17.63 14.37
C PHE A 631 0.40 16.93 14.11
N ASN A 632 0.44 16.08 13.10
CA ASN A 632 1.65 15.44 12.60
C ASN A 632 2.14 16.19 11.37
N ARG A 633 3.43 16.60 11.35
CA ARG A 633 4.04 17.13 10.14
C ARG A 633 4.22 16.00 9.12
N VAL A 634 3.61 16.16 7.99
CA VAL A 634 3.66 15.20 6.87
C VAL A 634 4.97 15.37 6.11
N THR A 635 5.20 16.58 5.54
CA THR A 635 6.41 16.96 4.81
C THR A 635 6.60 18.49 4.83
N GLY A 636 7.80 18.96 4.52
CA GLY A 636 8.09 20.38 4.37
C GLY A 636 7.58 20.95 3.04
N LEU A 637 7.62 22.30 2.89
CA LEU A 637 7.24 22.99 1.63
C LEU A 637 8.28 22.77 0.53
N LYS A 638 9.55 22.62 0.90
CA LYS A 638 10.67 22.36 0.01
C LYS A 638 11.54 21.30 0.66
N ASP A 639 12.29 20.58 -0.14
CA ASP A 639 13.35 19.78 0.43
C ASP A 639 14.48 20.70 0.93
N THR A 640 14.71 20.64 2.23
CA THR A 640 15.79 21.37 2.92
C THR A 640 16.91 20.44 3.37
N ARG A 641 16.78 19.14 3.08
CA ARG A 641 17.73 18.11 3.47
C ARG A 641 18.84 18.02 2.43
N GLY A 642 20.01 18.49 2.78
CA GLY A 642 21.19 18.51 1.92
C GLY A 642 21.83 19.89 1.69
N LYS A 643 21.40 20.91 2.47
CA LYS A 643 22.10 22.20 2.53
C LYS A 643 22.74 22.40 3.87
#